data_0f6805d429f8a9e5e71a106037286459
#
_entry.id   0f6805d429f8a9e5e71a106037286459
#
_cell.length_a   1.000
_cell.length_b   1.000
_cell.length_c   1.000
_cell.angle_alpha   90.00
_cell.angle_beta   90.00
_cell.angle_gamma   90.00
#
_symmetry.space_group_name_H-M   'P 1'
#
loop_
_entity.id
_entity.type
_entity.pdbx_description
1 polymer ?
#
loop_
_entity_poly.entity_id
_entity_poly.type
_entity_poly.pdbx_seq_one_letter_code
_entity_poly.pdbx_strand_id
1 'polypeptide(L)'
;MSIEVKQKIKEVADDFAMPAKKLIEIVGKFYEKPKSSSQNLTEDQLNVIFDYITQQNQIDSIEQVFAAAAAKKEAPAPAPAPAPAAPAAPAAQNKPAAPAQSNQPRPQQQNQQPRPQQNNVQRPAQPQNNQNNQNAQRPQQPNAQQQPKQPQPERKRERRVIDTSAVTVNADRYDDRVDSLVSDRVQNYQSGKQKIGNKNKKQQQAKRFGTKSRSEEQEKMRRLQLEIAKKAQLVVKIPDEITVGELAARLKQQAGKVIAKFMQMGEMHAINDVIDFDTASLLAEEFHAKVEKEVHVTIEERLFTQEEDAQEDLVERPPVVCVMGHVDHGKTSILDAIRKTNVTAGEAGGITQAIGAYQVKVNDSLITFLDTPGHEAFTSMRARGANMTDIAVLVVAADDGIMPQTVESINHAKAANVKLIVAMNKMDKPTANPERVMEGLTKYGIITEDWGGDVACIPVSALTGMGINDLLERIALEAEVMELKANPNRRAKGAVVEARLDKGQGPIATILVQNGTLHAGDVIIAGTAVGRVRTMRSDKGQLLNDAGPSTPVEITGLTAVPEAGDLFEAVADERLARELAEQRIAAAKEKQFSAFQKVTLDNLFSQMAQNDMKELAIVVKADVQGSAEAVKQSLEKISNDEVRVRVIHAGVGAISKSDVDLADASNAIIIGFNVRPDNVAKEEAAATKVEMRMYRVIYDAINDVTDAMKGMLAPKFREVSLGELQVRQVYKISNVGTVAGCRVTSGKITRDSQVRVVRDGIVIAEDEIASLKRFKDDAKEVAEGYECGVTLEKFADVKEGDVYEAFKMEEYRD
;
A
#
# COMPACT_ATOMS: atom_id res chain seq x y z
N MET A 1 14.95 33.81 -10.82
CA MET A 1 13.68 34.58 -10.87
C MET A 1 13.00 34.33 -9.55
N SER A 2 12.96 35.34 -8.67
CA SER A 2 12.21 35.24 -7.41
C SER A 2 10.72 35.19 -7.73
N ILE A 3 10.03 34.17 -7.30
CA ILE A 3 8.57 34.07 -7.41
C ILE A 3 8.01 35.08 -6.41
N GLU A 4 7.50 36.22 -6.88
CA GLU A 4 6.77 37.18 -6.04
C GLU A 4 5.47 36.51 -5.55
N VAL A 5 5.47 36.06 -4.32
CA VAL A 5 4.28 35.54 -3.65
C VAL A 5 3.36 36.73 -3.35
N LYS A 6 2.29 36.92 -4.11
CA LYS A 6 1.30 37.98 -3.92
C LYS A 6 0.12 37.47 -3.10
N GLN A 7 0.28 37.34 -1.79
CA GLN A 7 -0.81 36.97 -0.88
C GLN A 7 -1.54 38.21 -0.34
N LYS A 8 -2.87 38.17 -0.27
CA LYS A 8 -3.68 39.25 0.27
C LYS A 8 -3.82 39.13 1.78
N ILE A 9 -3.90 40.26 2.47
CA ILE A 9 -4.09 40.29 3.94
C ILE A 9 -5.28 39.44 4.38
N LYS A 10 -6.35 39.37 3.56
CA LYS A 10 -7.54 38.58 3.87
C LYS A 10 -7.26 37.08 3.82
N GLU A 11 -6.51 36.62 2.83
CA GLU A 11 -6.13 35.21 2.66
C GLU A 11 -5.26 34.76 3.84
N VAL A 12 -4.23 35.54 4.17
CA VAL A 12 -3.38 35.25 5.34
C VAL A 12 -4.15 35.31 6.67
N ALA A 13 -5.18 36.18 6.76
CA ALA A 13 -6.04 36.25 7.96
C ALA A 13 -6.90 35.00 8.12
N ASP A 14 -7.41 34.47 7.02
CA ASP A 14 -8.21 33.23 6.98
C ASP A 14 -7.32 32.02 7.33
N ASP A 15 -6.08 31.95 6.82
CA ASP A 15 -5.10 30.89 7.14
C ASP A 15 -4.74 30.81 8.62
N PHE A 16 -4.58 31.97 9.28
CA PHE A 16 -4.31 32.02 10.72
C PHE A 16 -5.57 32.04 11.61
N ALA A 17 -6.75 31.87 11.03
CA ALA A 17 -8.04 31.97 11.74
C ALA A 17 -8.17 33.24 12.59
N MET A 18 -7.64 34.39 12.11
CA MET A 18 -7.63 35.66 12.80
C MET A 18 -8.38 36.75 12.04
N PRO A 19 -8.99 37.73 12.74
CA PRO A 19 -9.63 38.84 12.07
C PRO A 19 -8.62 39.69 11.28
N ALA A 20 -8.90 39.99 9.98
CA ALA A 20 -8.03 40.79 9.12
C ALA A 20 -7.64 42.16 9.71
N LYS A 21 -8.48 42.74 10.58
CA LYS A 21 -8.15 43.96 11.34
C LYS A 21 -6.93 43.81 12.25
N LYS A 22 -6.76 42.61 12.88
CA LYS A 22 -5.64 42.33 13.77
C LYS A 22 -4.34 42.24 13.00
N LEU A 23 -4.36 41.63 11.80
CA LEU A 23 -3.20 41.60 10.91
C LEU A 23 -2.80 42.99 10.40
N ILE A 24 -3.78 43.82 10.04
CA ILE A 24 -3.52 45.23 9.65
C ILE A 24 -2.87 46.03 10.79
N GLU A 25 -3.24 45.74 12.04
CA GLU A 25 -2.61 46.36 13.21
C GLU A 25 -1.17 45.85 13.45
N ILE A 26 -0.93 44.56 13.23
CA ILE A 26 0.40 43.94 13.37
C ILE A 26 1.35 44.54 12.31
N VAL A 27 0.94 44.55 11.05
CA VAL A 27 1.72 45.16 9.97
C VAL A 27 1.94 46.64 10.24
N GLY A 28 0.92 47.37 10.73
CA GLY A 28 1.02 48.80 11.03
C GLY A 28 1.92 49.15 12.22
N LYS A 29 2.43 48.19 13.01
CA LYS A 29 3.45 48.37 14.06
C LYS A 29 4.87 48.49 13.51
N PHE A 30 5.14 47.86 12.38
CA PHE A 30 6.47 47.75 11.82
C PHE A 30 6.65 48.43 10.45
N TYR A 31 5.52 48.59 9.73
CA TYR A 31 5.45 49.21 8.39
C TYR A 31 4.29 50.20 8.31
N GLU A 32 4.14 50.87 7.17
CA GLU A 32 2.96 51.72 6.90
C GLU A 32 1.68 50.89 6.99
N LYS A 33 0.71 51.40 7.71
CA LYS A 33 -0.58 50.76 7.95
C LYS A 33 -1.33 50.49 6.64
N PRO A 34 -1.63 49.23 6.28
CA PRO A 34 -2.38 48.91 5.06
C PRO A 34 -3.76 49.57 5.05
N LYS A 35 -4.14 50.11 3.89
CA LYS A 35 -5.40 50.83 3.75
C LYS A 35 -6.62 49.95 3.57
N SER A 36 -6.41 48.65 3.18
CA SER A 36 -7.50 47.72 2.85
C SER A 36 -7.06 46.28 3.11
N SER A 37 -7.99 45.40 3.54
CA SER A 37 -7.80 43.99 3.70
C SER A 37 -7.54 43.22 2.38
N SER A 38 -7.77 43.88 1.23
CA SER A 38 -7.51 43.33 -0.11
C SER A 38 -6.12 43.71 -0.65
N GLN A 39 -5.29 44.40 0.15
CA GLN A 39 -3.94 44.79 -0.24
C GLN A 39 -3.02 43.56 -0.20
N ASN A 40 -2.14 43.42 -1.19
CA ASN A 40 -1.11 42.40 -1.21
C ASN A 40 -0.03 42.73 -0.19
N LEU A 41 0.47 41.70 0.48
CA LEU A 41 1.61 41.77 1.39
C LEU A 41 2.91 41.56 0.60
N THR A 42 3.97 42.23 1.03
CA THR A 42 5.32 41.92 0.58
C THR A 42 5.91 40.79 1.43
N GLU A 43 6.94 40.13 0.91
CA GLU A 43 7.60 39.01 1.59
C GLU A 43 8.11 39.43 2.97
N ASP A 44 8.68 40.63 3.10
CA ASP A 44 9.13 41.16 4.38
C ASP A 44 7.99 41.39 5.37
N GLN A 45 6.83 41.85 4.90
CA GLN A 45 5.63 42.03 5.73
C GLN A 45 5.05 40.67 6.19
N LEU A 46 5.11 39.67 5.36
CA LEU A 46 4.70 38.31 5.67
C LEU A 46 5.61 37.73 6.76
N ASN A 47 6.92 37.81 6.60
CA ASN A 47 7.89 37.32 7.58
C ASN A 47 7.68 37.97 8.97
N VAL A 48 7.45 39.29 9.01
CA VAL A 48 7.14 39.99 10.27
C VAL A 48 5.84 39.52 10.90
N ILE A 49 4.82 39.20 10.11
CA ILE A 49 3.56 38.63 10.61
C ILE A 49 3.82 37.24 11.22
N PHE A 50 4.57 36.38 10.53
CA PHE A 50 4.94 35.06 11.02
C PHE A 50 5.74 35.13 12.31
N ASP A 51 6.77 35.97 12.36
CA ASP A 51 7.60 36.14 13.56
C ASP A 51 6.79 36.64 14.76
N TYR A 52 5.96 37.65 14.55
CA TYR A 52 5.14 38.21 15.61
C TYR A 52 4.10 37.21 16.15
N ILE A 53 3.46 36.42 15.28
CA ILE A 53 2.49 35.40 15.68
C ILE A 53 3.21 34.25 16.40
N THR A 54 4.37 33.84 15.91
CA THR A 54 5.18 32.79 16.53
C THR A 54 5.64 33.19 17.90
N GLN A 55 6.14 34.43 18.08
CA GLN A 55 6.56 34.94 19.38
C GLN A 55 5.40 35.09 20.39
N GLN A 56 4.18 35.44 19.92
CA GLN A 56 3.01 35.52 20.79
C GLN A 56 2.42 34.18 21.19
N ASN A 57 2.66 33.13 20.40
CA ASN A 57 2.16 31.79 20.64
C ASN A 57 3.28 30.81 21.04
N GLN A 58 4.41 31.31 21.54
CA GLN A 58 5.45 30.44 22.12
C GLN A 58 4.87 29.68 23.32
N ILE A 59 5.03 28.38 23.27
CA ILE A 59 4.56 27.41 24.25
C ILE A 59 5.80 26.81 24.91
N ASP A 60 5.90 26.92 26.25
CA ASP A 60 7.06 26.43 26.99
C ASP A 60 7.16 24.91 27.06
N SER A 61 6.05 24.18 26.79
CA SER A 61 6.04 22.73 26.68
C SER A 61 4.90 22.22 25.79
N ILE A 62 5.12 21.08 25.13
CA ILE A 62 4.14 20.38 24.27
C ILE A 62 2.88 19.98 25.08
N GLU A 63 3.01 19.70 26.37
CA GLU A 63 1.90 19.32 27.25
C GLU A 63 0.82 20.41 27.35
N GLN A 64 1.19 21.70 27.26
CA GLN A 64 0.22 22.79 27.27
C GLN A 64 -0.71 22.79 26.03
N VAL A 65 -0.27 22.23 24.90
CA VAL A 65 -1.12 22.10 23.69
C VAL A 65 -2.19 21.06 23.92
N PHE A 66 -1.82 19.93 24.54
CA PHE A 66 -2.77 18.86 24.82
C PHE A 66 -3.76 19.25 25.92
N ALA A 67 -3.30 19.95 26.94
CA ALA A 67 -4.19 20.49 28.00
C ALA A 67 -5.19 21.51 27.41
N ALA A 68 -4.77 22.38 26.48
CA ALA A 68 -5.65 23.35 25.86
C ALA A 68 -6.65 22.68 24.88
N ALA A 69 -6.26 21.55 24.25
CA ALA A 69 -7.12 20.74 23.39
C ALA A 69 -8.16 19.94 24.20
N ALA A 70 -7.81 19.47 25.38
CA ALA A 70 -8.72 18.80 26.32
C ALA A 70 -9.78 19.79 26.87
N ALA A 71 -9.35 20.97 27.28
CA ALA A 71 -10.25 22.03 27.78
C ALA A 71 -11.25 22.53 26.71
N LYS A 72 -10.91 22.40 25.42
CA LYS A 72 -11.81 22.75 24.32
C LYS A 72 -12.89 21.69 24.04
N LYS A 73 -12.69 20.46 24.51
CA LYS A 73 -13.67 19.36 24.41
C LYS A 73 -14.74 19.41 25.52
N GLU A 74 -14.49 20.13 26.63
CA GLU A 74 -15.42 20.22 27.77
C GLU A 74 -16.35 21.43 27.78
N ALA A 75 -16.29 22.32 26.77
CA ALA A 75 -17.22 23.43 26.70
C ALA A 75 -18.55 22.99 26.09
N PRO A 76 -19.71 23.10 26.79
CA PRO A 76 -20.99 22.73 26.22
C PRO A 76 -21.34 23.65 25.06
N ALA A 77 -21.88 23.05 23.98
CA ALA A 77 -22.29 23.75 22.76
C ALA A 77 -23.28 24.89 23.08
N PRO A 78 -23.08 26.11 22.57
CA PRO A 78 -24.04 27.17 22.75
C PRO A 78 -25.37 26.82 22.06
N ALA A 79 -26.48 27.04 22.78
CA ALA A 79 -27.85 26.85 22.28
C ALA A 79 -28.08 27.67 21.00
N PRO A 80 -28.84 27.15 20.01
CA PRO A 80 -29.07 27.87 18.77
C PRO A 80 -29.87 29.14 18.99
N ALA A 81 -29.35 30.26 18.50
CA ALA A 81 -30.03 31.55 18.49
C ALA A 81 -31.31 31.50 17.64
N PRO A 82 -32.40 32.21 18.05
CA PRO A 82 -33.64 32.20 17.30
C PRO A 82 -33.46 32.93 15.94
N ALA A 83 -34.00 32.33 14.89
CA ALA A 83 -33.97 32.82 13.53
C ALA A 83 -34.71 34.18 13.41
N PRO A 84 -34.23 35.16 12.61
CA PRO A 84 -34.92 36.40 12.33
C PRO A 84 -36.14 36.17 11.42
N ALA A 85 -37.27 36.82 11.77
CA ALA A 85 -38.54 36.76 11.07
C ALA A 85 -38.43 37.29 9.65
N ALA A 86 -39.02 36.55 8.68
CA ALA A 86 -39.19 37.00 7.32
C ALA A 86 -40.33 38.00 7.17
N PRO A 87 -40.26 38.97 6.28
CA PRO A 87 -41.35 39.96 6.04
C PRO A 87 -42.49 39.37 5.22
N ALA A 88 -43.70 39.78 5.56
CA ALA A 88 -44.98 39.37 5.04
C ALA A 88 -45.16 39.72 3.56
N ALA A 89 -45.75 38.83 2.76
CA ALA A 89 -46.31 39.07 1.45
C ALA A 89 -47.84 39.05 1.52
N PRO A 90 -48.56 39.82 0.69
CA PRO A 90 -50.00 40.07 0.85
C PRO A 90 -50.91 39.04 0.20
N ALA A 91 -52.09 38.93 0.77
CA ALA A 91 -53.15 38.01 0.45
C ALA A 91 -53.86 38.24 -0.90
N ALA A 92 -54.32 37.15 -1.54
CA ALA A 92 -55.59 37.08 -2.31
C ALA A 92 -55.94 35.61 -2.53
N GLN A 93 -56.88 35.11 -1.82
CA GLN A 93 -58.32 34.82 -2.11
C GLN A 93 -58.59 33.59 -3.01
N ASN A 94 -59.28 32.71 -2.34
CA ASN A 94 -60.46 31.88 -2.74
C ASN A 94 -60.25 30.45 -3.27
N LYS A 95 -60.77 29.61 -2.36
CA LYS A 95 -61.33 28.25 -2.53
C LYS A 95 -62.48 28.18 -3.58
N PRO A 96 -63.01 27.04 -4.04
CA PRO A 96 -63.33 25.89 -3.20
C PRO A 96 -63.19 24.45 -3.82
N ALA A 97 -63.24 23.52 -2.90
CA ALA A 97 -63.95 22.20 -2.86
C ALA A 97 -63.56 21.03 -3.75
N ALA A 98 -63.33 19.95 -3.01
CA ALA A 98 -63.28 18.55 -3.41
C ALA A 98 -64.67 18.02 -3.91
N PRO A 99 -64.80 16.79 -4.47
CA PRO A 99 -64.76 15.56 -3.68
C PRO A 99 -64.16 14.28 -4.38
N ALA A 100 -63.62 13.46 -3.62
CA ALA A 100 -63.76 12.07 -3.23
C ALA A 100 -64.23 11.01 -4.29
N GLN A 101 -63.62 9.84 -4.05
CA GLN A 101 -64.04 8.45 -4.40
C GLN A 101 -63.55 7.93 -5.76
N SER A 102 -63.05 6.72 -5.95
CA SER A 102 -63.03 5.47 -5.19
C SER A 102 -62.51 4.37 -6.10
N ASN A 103 -61.91 3.33 -5.47
CA ASN A 103 -61.92 1.97 -5.94
C ASN A 103 -60.98 1.47 -7.07
N GLN A 104 -60.17 0.55 -6.61
CA GLN A 104 -59.71 -0.65 -7.32
C GLN A 104 -60.81 -1.45 -7.99
N PRO A 105 -60.59 -2.38 -8.95
CA PRO A 105 -59.75 -3.57 -8.72
C PRO A 105 -58.99 -4.13 -9.97
N ARG A 106 -58.09 -5.06 -9.65
CA ARG A 106 -57.53 -6.07 -10.54
C ARG A 106 -58.61 -6.88 -11.26
N PRO A 107 -58.30 -7.46 -12.47
CA PRO A 107 -58.22 -8.91 -12.50
C PRO A 107 -57.06 -9.51 -13.33
N GLN A 108 -56.77 -10.75 -12.90
CA GLN A 108 -55.98 -11.78 -13.55
C GLN A 108 -56.68 -12.28 -14.81
N GLN A 109 -55.88 -12.83 -15.73
CA GLN A 109 -56.06 -14.13 -16.44
C GLN A 109 -55.11 -14.17 -17.62
N GLN A 110 -54.15 -15.07 -17.67
CA GLN A 110 -54.20 -16.48 -18.10
C GLN A 110 -54.11 -16.66 -19.61
N ASN A 111 -53.14 -17.50 -19.96
CA ASN A 111 -53.08 -18.46 -21.07
C ASN A 111 -52.53 -17.95 -22.38
N GLN A 112 -51.64 -18.58 -23.12
CA GLN A 112 -51.36 -19.98 -23.39
C GLN A 112 -50.15 -20.03 -24.33
N GLN A 113 -49.36 -21.05 -24.17
CA GLN A 113 -48.41 -21.52 -25.18
C GLN A 113 -49.18 -22.07 -26.44
N PRO A 114 -48.48 -22.18 -27.60
CA PRO A 114 -48.02 -23.53 -27.97
C PRO A 114 -46.67 -23.60 -28.66
N ARG A 115 -45.98 -24.69 -28.36
CA ARG A 115 -45.05 -25.35 -29.26
C ARG A 115 -45.80 -25.97 -30.42
N PRO A 116 -45.18 -26.14 -31.62
CA PRO A 116 -44.84 -27.49 -32.05
C PRO A 116 -43.53 -27.66 -32.83
N GLN A 117 -42.94 -28.80 -32.62
CA GLN A 117 -42.55 -29.89 -33.52
C GLN A 117 -41.34 -29.78 -34.41
N GLN A 118 -40.50 -30.74 -34.12
CA GLN A 118 -39.43 -31.41 -34.88
C GLN A 118 -39.67 -31.52 -36.39
N ASN A 119 -38.57 -31.40 -37.17
CA ASN A 119 -38.35 -32.33 -38.26
C ASN A 119 -36.86 -32.60 -38.48
N ASN A 120 -36.62 -33.86 -38.55
CA ASN A 120 -35.44 -34.65 -38.76
C ASN A 120 -35.15 -34.71 -40.25
N VAL A 121 -33.90 -34.56 -40.72
CA VAL A 121 -33.39 -35.23 -41.92
C VAL A 121 -31.87 -35.21 -41.97
N GLN A 122 -31.25 -36.36 -41.74
CA GLN A 122 -30.20 -37.09 -42.50
C GLN A 122 -28.76 -36.47 -42.67
N ARG A 123 -27.83 -37.29 -42.14
CA ARG A 123 -26.44 -37.50 -42.60
C ARG A 123 -26.42 -38.07 -44.02
N PRO A 124 -25.33 -37.89 -44.78
CA PRO A 124 -24.42 -39.00 -45.05
C PRO A 124 -22.92 -38.63 -45.03
N ALA A 125 -22.14 -39.51 -44.36
CA ALA A 125 -21.15 -40.44 -44.97
C ALA A 125 -19.85 -39.86 -45.53
N GLN A 126 -18.76 -40.38 -44.94
CA GLN A 126 -17.36 -40.34 -45.38
C GLN A 126 -17.12 -40.93 -46.76
N PRO A 127 -15.96 -40.68 -47.37
CA PRO A 127 -15.07 -41.80 -47.64
C PRO A 127 -13.59 -41.57 -47.30
N GLN A 128 -12.98 -42.72 -47.00
CA GLN A 128 -11.57 -43.02 -46.83
C GLN A 128 -10.79 -42.93 -48.16
N ASN A 129 -9.51 -42.72 -48.09
CA ASN A 129 -8.39 -43.51 -48.65
C ASN A 129 -7.14 -42.64 -48.76
N ASN A 130 -6.02 -43.05 -48.48
CA ASN A 130 -5.12 -44.20 -48.49
C ASN A 130 -3.70 -43.77 -48.91
N GLN A 131 -2.70 -44.33 -48.26
CA GLN A 131 -1.36 -44.68 -48.75
C GLN A 131 -0.35 -43.53 -49.04
N ASN A 132 0.91 -43.55 -48.71
CA ASN A 132 1.91 -44.63 -48.59
C ASN A 132 3.23 -44.05 -48.07
N ASN A 133 3.90 -44.66 -47.09
CA ASN A 133 5.11 -45.47 -47.20
C ASN A 133 6.51 -44.86 -47.04
N GLN A 134 7.27 -45.56 -46.27
CA GLN A 134 8.71 -45.91 -46.29
C GLN A 134 9.64 -45.01 -45.47
N ASN A 135 10.38 -45.50 -44.54
CA ASN A 135 11.19 -46.66 -44.28
C ASN A 135 12.48 -46.25 -43.54
N ALA A 136 12.91 -46.96 -42.62
CA ALA A 136 14.16 -47.63 -42.24
C ALA A 136 14.79 -47.08 -40.94
N GLN A 137 15.22 -47.79 -39.99
CA GLN A 137 15.80 -49.06 -39.63
C GLN A 137 16.29 -49.08 -38.21
N ARG A 138 16.02 -50.16 -37.52
CA ARG A 138 16.56 -50.59 -36.20
C ARG A 138 18.08 -51.00 -36.26
N PRO A 139 18.76 -51.27 -35.13
CA PRO A 139 18.69 -52.56 -34.45
C PRO A 139 18.78 -52.53 -32.87
N GLN A 140 17.99 -53.36 -32.19
CA GLN A 140 18.16 -54.65 -31.48
C GLN A 140 19.14 -54.65 -30.27
N GLN A 141 18.57 -54.79 -29.09
CA GLN A 141 18.39 -55.81 -28.02
C GLN A 141 19.65 -56.58 -27.53
N PRO A 142 19.72 -57.22 -26.25
CA PRO A 142 18.73 -58.19 -25.76
C PRO A 142 18.46 -58.22 -24.22
N ASN A 143 17.26 -58.61 -23.89
CA ASN A 143 16.72 -59.72 -23.08
C ASN A 143 17.11 -59.96 -21.62
N ALA A 144 16.10 -59.94 -20.69
CA ALA A 144 15.92 -60.95 -19.62
C ALA A 144 14.49 -60.85 -19.00
N GLN A 145 13.77 -61.92 -19.28
CA GLN A 145 12.79 -62.71 -18.53
C GLN A 145 11.63 -62.05 -17.76
N GLN A 146 10.45 -62.40 -18.29
CA GLN A 146 9.12 -62.25 -17.75
C GLN A 146 8.80 -63.29 -16.67
N GLN A 147 8.02 -62.87 -15.63
CA GLN A 147 7.07 -63.71 -14.95
C GLN A 147 5.75 -62.97 -14.74
N PRO A 148 4.58 -63.70 -14.77
CA PRO A 148 3.28 -63.06 -15.00
C PRO A 148 2.62 -62.58 -13.69
N LYS A 149 1.96 -61.40 -13.74
CA LYS A 149 1.14 -60.86 -12.64
C LYS A 149 -0.29 -61.39 -12.73
N GLN A 150 -0.74 -62.05 -11.65
CA GLN A 150 -2.15 -62.37 -11.39
C GLN A 150 -2.99 -61.13 -11.11
N PRO A 151 -4.30 -61.13 -11.39
CA PRO A 151 -5.19 -60.02 -11.14
C PRO A 151 -5.57 -59.87 -9.65
N GLN A 152 -5.50 -58.64 -9.13
CA GLN A 152 -5.96 -58.34 -7.79
C GLN A 152 -7.46 -58.04 -7.79
N PRO A 153 -8.23 -58.54 -6.78
CA PRO A 153 -9.66 -58.26 -6.67
C PRO A 153 -9.96 -56.88 -6.07
N GLU A 154 -11.07 -56.28 -6.56
CA GLU A 154 -11.63 -55.04 -6.07
C GLU A 154 -11.93 -55.08 -4.57
N ARG A 155 -11.42 -54.06 -3.83
CA ARG A 155 -11.74 -53.86 -2.41
C ARG A 155 -13.07 -53.11 -2.28
N LYS A 156 -14.12 -53.81 -1.85
CA LYS A 156 -15.36 -53.25 -1.30
C LYS A 156 -15.03 -52.55 0.02
N ARG A 157 -15.46 -51.29 0.16
CA ARG A 157 -15.41 -50.55 1.44
C ARG A 157 -16.38 -51.14 2.44
N GLU A 158 -15.90 -51.93 3.40
CA GLU A 158 -16.70 -52.27 4.58
C GLU A 158 -16.62 -51.17 5.64
N ARG A 159 -17.79 -50.73 6.09
CA ARG A 159 -17.93 -49.89 7.29
C ARG A 159 -17.58 -50.73 8.50
N ARG A 160 -16.47 -50.46 9.15
CA ARG A 160 -16.19 -50.98 10.47
C ARG A 160 -16.95 -50.18 11.50
N VAL A 161 -17.91 -50.81 12.16
CA VAL A 161 -18.53 -50.37 13.40
C VAL A 161 -17.57 -50.70 14.52
N ILE A 162 -17.02 -49.70 15.20
CA ILE A 162 -16.18 -49.88 16.37
C ILE A 162 -17.10 -49.90 17.56
N ASP A 163 -17.21 -51.07 18.23
CA ASP A 163 -17.92 -51.27 19.50
C ASP A 163 -17.04 -50.69 20.63
N THR A 164 -17.51 -49.60 21.25
CA THR A 164 -16.80 -48.90 22.33
C THR A 164 -17.15 -49.41 23.74
N SER A 165 -17.92 -50.50 23.90
CA SER A 165 -18.40 -51.03 25.18
C SER A 165 -17.36 -51.78 26.03
N ALA A 166 -16.13 -51.95 25.55
CA ALA A 166 -15.08 -52.75 26.23
C ALA A 166 -13.80 -51.99 26.63
N VAL A 167 -13.85 -50.67 26.75
CA VAL A 167 -12.68 -49.93 27.24
C VAL A 167 -12.91 -49.50 28.68
N THR A 168 -12.39 -50.31 29.62
CA THR A 168 -12.23 -49.88 31.00
C THR A 168 -11.08 -48.84 31.08
N VAL A 169 -11.43 -47.58 31.31
CA VAL A 169 -10.49 -46.53 31.56
C VAL A 169 -10.03 -46.56 33.03
N ASN A 170 -8.75 -46.70 33.24
CA ASN A 170 -8.13 -46.70 34.57
C ASN A 170 -8.06 -45.20 35.01
N ALA A 171 -8.90 -44.81 35.98
CA ALA A 171 -9.08 -43.42 36.40
C ALA A 171 -7.98 -42.84 37.30
N ASP A 172 -6.95 -43.63 37.63
CA ASP A 172 -5.92 -43.21 38.60
C ASP A 172 -4.77 -42.37 38.02
N ARG A 173 -4.91 -41.81 36.80
CA ARG A 173 -3.87 -41.02 36.14
C ARG A 173 -4.29 -39.59 35.76
N TYR A 174 -5.44 -39.10 36.19
CA TYR A 174 -5.82 -37.75 35.95
C TYR A 174 -5.58 -36.87 37.16
N ASP A 175 -4.64 -35.96 37.02
CA ASP A 175 -4.25 -34.92 37.94
C ASP A 175 -5.43 -33.96 38.23
N ASP A 176 -5.50 -33.45 39.44
CA ASP A 176 -6.55 -32.60 40.03
C ASP A 176 -6.81 -31.26 39.29
N ARG A 177 -6.29 -31.09 38.07
CA ARG A 177 -6.41 -29.89 37.25
C ARG A 177 -7.64 -29.81 36.34
N VAL A 178 -8.43 -30.88 36.23
CA VAL A 178 -9.58 -30.91 35.32
C VAL A 178 -10.87 -30.40 35.95
N ASP A 179 -10.94 -30.34 37.27
CA ASP A 179 -12.15 -29.90 38.00
C ASP A 179 -12.43 -28.37 37.92
N SER A 180 -11.48 -27.57 37.38
CA SER A 180 -11.63 -26.13 37.24
C SER A 180 -12.25 -25.69 35.90
N LEU A 181 -12.53 -26.63 34.97
CA LEU A 181 -13.05 -26.33 33.64
C LEU A 181 -14.53 -26.64 33.38
N VAL A 182 -15.25 -27.10 34.40
CA VAL A 182 -16.70 -27.35 34.28
C VAL A 182 -17.45 -26.14 34.84
N SER A 183 -18.06 -25.39 33.97
CA SER A 183 -18.86 -24.21 34.36
C SER A 183 -20.05 -24.59 35.26
N ASP A 184 -20.33 -23.78 36.29
CA ASP A 184 -21.36 -23.89 37.30
C ASP A 184 -22.81 -24.09 36.78
N ARG A 185 -23.02 -24.26 35.49
CA ARG A 185 -24.33 -24.43 34.87
C ARG A 185 -24.86 -25.87 34.87
N VAL A 186 -24.03 -26.86 35.19
CA VAL A 186 -24.43 -28.28 35.10
C VAL A 186 -24.85 -28.89 36.47
N GLN A 187 -24.61 -28.19 37.57
CA GLN A 187 -24.89 -28.73 38.92
C GLN A 187 -26.35 -28.59 39.40
N ASN A 188 -27.25 -27.95 38.64
CA ASN A 188 -28.62 -27.71 39.09
C ASN A 188 -29.69 -28.65 38.53
N TYR A 189 -29.37 -29.82 38.00
CA TYR A 189 -30.39 -30.74 37.43
C TYR A 189 -30.38 -32.13 38.02
N GLN A 190 -30.06 -32.31 39.31
CA GLN A 190 -30.37 -33.57 40.01
C GLN A 190 -30.79 -33.34 41.48
N SER A 191 -31.99 -32.88 41.68
CA SER A 191 -32.72 -33.11 42.94
C SER A 191 -34.17 -33.44 42.64
N GLY A 192 -34.45 -34.72 42.50
CA GLY A 192 -35.83 -35.22 42.32
C GLY A 192 -35.94 -36.72 42.42
N LYS A 193 -36.07 -37.18 43.65
CA LYS A 193 -36.80 -38.42 44.08
C LYS A 193 -36.34 -39.77 43.60
N GLN A 194 -35.89 -40.63 44.52
CA GLN A 194 -36.78 -41.71 44.97
C GLN A 194 -36.25 -42.41 46.21
N LYS A 195 -37.07 -42.50 47.25
CA LYS A 195 -36.95 -43.41 48.40
C LYS A 195 -37.22 -44.83 47.96
N ILE A 196 -36.39 -45.78 48.30
CA ILE A 196 -36.78 -47.13 48.63
C ILE A 196 -35.93 -47.64 49.79
N GLY A 197 -36.52 -48.01 50.88
CA GLY A 197 -35.87 -48.51 52.03
C GLY A 197 -35.68 -50.03 51.96
N ASN A 198 -34.80 -50.62 52.71
CA ASN A 198 -35.05 -51.53 53.81
C ASN A 198 -33.77 -52.19 54.32
N LYS A 199 -33.63 -52.23 55.59
CA LYS A 199 -33.11 -53.29 56.49
C LYS A 199 -31.75 -53.89 56.16
N ASN A 200 -30.72 -53.51 56.98
CA ASN A 200 -30.26 -54.49 57.94
C ASN A 200 -29.49 -53.86 59.13
N LYS A 201 -30.08 -54.01 60.27
CA LYS A 201 -29.50 -53.79 61.60
C LYS A 201 -28.65 -55.02 61.96
N LYS A 202 -27.41 -54.81 62.26
CA LYS A 202 -26.71 -55.33 63.47
C LYS A 202 -25.19 -55.37 63.20
N GLN A 203 -24.56 -54.98 64.29
CA GLN A 203 -23.11 -55.12 64.60
C GLN A 203 -22.14 -54.05 63.97
N GLN A 204 -21.88 -52.96 64.74
CA GLN A 204 -20.69 -52.90 65.57
C GLN A 204 -20.71 -51.59 66.37
N GLN A 205 -21.16 -51.73 67.65
CA GLN A 205 -20.68 -50.85 68.71
C GLN A 205 -19.29 -51.27 69.12
N ALA A 206 -18.29 -50.54 68.70
CA ALA A 206 -16.97 -50.39 69.34
C ALA A 206 -16.06 -49.61 68.41
N LYS A 207 -15.98 -48.31 68.62
CA LYS A 207 -14.87 -47.38 68.42
C LYS A 207 -15.43 -45.93 68.29
N ARG A 208 -16.03 -45.45 69.30
CA ARG A 208 -16.44 -44.05 69.48
C ARG A 208 -15.72 -43.47 70.72
N PHE A 209 -14.41 -43.37 70.63
CA PHE A 209 -13.63 -42.50 71.53
C PHE A 209 -12.31 -42.21 70.80
N GLY A 210 -12.26 -41.20 69.93
CA GLY A 210 -11.04 -40.81 69.22
C GLY A 210 -11.23 -39.87 68.03
N THR A 211 -12.44 -39.74 67.48
CA THR A 211 -12.72 -38.97 66.29
C THR A 211 -13.34 -37.60 66.54
N LYS A 212 -13.85 -37.28 67.73
CA LYS A 212 -14.45 -35.96 68.01
C LYS A 212 -13.37 -34.85 68.18
N SER A 213 -12.23 -35.14 68.78
CA SER A 213 -11.19 -34.13 69.00
C SER A 213 -10.50 -33.75 67.67
N ARG A 214 -10.30 -34.71 66.74
CA ARG A 214 -9.70 -34.43 65.43
C ARG A 214 -10.62 -33.65 64.51
N SER A 215 -11.92 -33.88 64.55
CA SER A 215 -12.91 -33.10 63.78
C SER A 215 -13.09 -31.67 64.34
N GLU A 216 -13.03 -31.48 65.63
CA GLU A 216 -13.05 -30.14 66.25
C GLU A 216 -11.77 -29.34 66.03
N GLU A 217 -10.63 -30.01 66.03
CA GLU A 217 -9.35 -29.36 65.62
C GLU A 217 -9.30 -29.00 64.09
N GLN A 218 -9.79 -29.87 63.22
CA GLN A 218 -9.94 -29.55 61.80
C GLN A 218 -10.93 -28.43 61.55
N GLU A 219 -12.02 -28.41 62.27
CA GLU A 219 -13.01 -27.32 62.17
C GLU A 219 -12.50 -26.01 62.72
N LYS A 220 -11.74 -26.04 63.81
CA LYS A 220 -11.00 -24.87 64.35
C LYS A 220 -9.92 -24.38 63.35
N MET A 221 -9.12 -25.31 62.79
CA MET A 221 -8.13 -24.94 61.78
C MET A 221 -8.79 -24.34 60.53
N ARG A 222 -9.92 -24.91 60.07
CA ARG A 222 -10.68 -24.40 58.97
C ARG A 222 -11.29 -23.02 59.26
N ARG A 223 -11.78 -22.77 60.49
CA ARG A 223 -12.24 -21.47 60.95
C ARG A 223 -11.10 -20.47 61.02
N LEU A 224 -9.94 -20.87 61.55
CA LEU A 224 -8.75 -20.02 61.58
C LEU A 224 -8.20 -19.70 60.19
N GLN A 225 -8.21 -20.67 59.27
CA GLN A 225 -7.86 -20.44 57.87
C GLN A 225 -8.85 -19.49 57.18
N LEU A 226 -10.16 -19.63 57.46
CA LEU A 226 -11.21 -18.70 56.99
C LEU A 226 -11.08 -17.30 57.57
N GLU A 227 -10.66 -17.18 58.86
CA GLU A 227 -10.38 -15.90 59.47
C GLU A 227 -9.08 -15.25 58.94
N ILE A 228 -8.04 -16.03 58.72
CA ILE A 228 -6.81 -15.56 58.07
C ILE A 228 -7.08 -15.13 56.63
N ALA A 229 -7.88 -15.91 55.86
CA ALA A 229 -8.28 -15.58 54.49
C ALA A 229 -9.21 -14.33 54.46
N LYS A 230 -10.02 -14.09 55.48
CA LYS A 230 -10.83 -12.85 55.63
C LYS A 230 -10.01 -11.64 56.06
N LYS A 231 -8.89 -11.82 56.73
CA LYS A 231 -7.97 -10.76 57.15
C LYS A 231 -6.84 -10.49 56.15
N ALA A 232 -6.62 -11.39 55.20
CA ALA A 232 -5.70 -11.16 54.07
C ALA A 232 -6.27 -10.03 53.23
N GLN A 233 -5.55 -8.90 53.18
CA GLN A 233 -5.90 -7.79 52.28
C GLN A 233 -5.91 -8.37 50.85
N LEU A 234 -7.00 -8.12 50.11
CA LEU A 234 -7.12 -8.50 48.71
C LEU A 234 -6.08 -7.68 47.93
N VAL A 235 -5.12 -8.33 47.30
CA VAL A 235 -4.20 -7.67 46.36
C VAL A 235 -4.84 -7.76 44.99
N VAL A 236 -5.09 -6.62 44.37
CA VAL A 236 -5.67 -6.49 43.04
C VAL A 236 -4.64 -5.87 42.11
N LYS A 237 -4.37 -6.53 41.01
CA LYS A 237 -3.53 -5.97 39.94
C LYS A 237 -4.42 -5.18 38.98
N ILE A 238 -4.08 -3.95 38.70
CA ILE A 238 -4.84 -3.04 37.83
C ILE A 238 -3.93 -2.55 36.71
N PRO A 239 -4.36 -2.70 35.43
CA PRO A 239 -3.68 -2.12 34.27
C PRO A 239 -3.86 -0.59 34.22
N ASP A 240 -3.21 0.09 33.27
CA ASP A 240 -3.32 1.54 33.08
C ASP A 240 -4.76 1.99 32.76
N GLU A 241 -5.50 1.16 32.01
CA GLU A 241 -6.92 1.36 31.70
C GLU A 241 -7.70 0.07 32.03
N ILE A 242 -8.83 0.18 32.70
CA ILE A 242 -9.67 -0.96 33.08
C ILE A 242 -11.16 -0.60 32.98
N THR A 243 -12.01 -1.56 32.56
CA THR A 243 -13.46 -1.33 32.60
C THR A 243 -14.00 -1.47 34.03
N VAL A 244 -15.04 -0.70 34.37
CA VAL A 244 -15.72 -0.79 35.68
C VAL A 244 -16.20 -2.21 35.96
N GLY A 245 -16.65 -2.94 34.95
CA GLY A 245 -17.08 -4.32 35.09
C GLY A 245 -15.95 -5.27 35.45
N GLU A 246 -14.78 -5.10 34.83
CA GLU A 246 -13.60 -5.91 35.10
C GLU A 246 -12.99 -5.58 36.48
N LEU A 247 -12.92 -4.30 36.82
CA LEU A 247 -12.49 -3.87 38.15
C LEU A 247 -13.39 -4.49 39.25
N ALA A 248 -14.71 -4.49 39.06
CA ALA A 248 -15.65 -5.13 39.98
C ALA A 248 -15.38 -6.65 40.12
N ALA A 249 -15.09 -7.34 39.00
CA ALA A 249 -14.74 -8.76 39.03
C ALA A 249 -13.42 -9.00 39.76
N ARG A 250 -12.37 -8.18 39.52
CA ARG A 250 -11.08 -8.27 40.21
C ARG A 250 -11.17 -7.96 41.68
N LEU A 251 -12.03 -7.00 42.10
CA LEU A 251 -12.37 -6.68 43.48
C LEU A 251 -13.28 -7.73 44.14
N LYS A 252 -13.78 -8.71 43.40
CA LYS A 252 -14.75 -9.68 43.84
C LYS A 252 -16.03 -9.06 44.44
N GLN A 253 -16.43 -7.90 43.90
CA GLN A 253 -17.62 -7.14 44.27
C GLN A 253 -18.63 -7.15 43.11
N GLN A 254 -19.89 -6.84 43.44
CA GLN A 254 -20.93 -6.67 42.40
C GLN A 254 -20.72 -5.31 41.72
N ALA A 255 -20.80 -5.27 40.39
CA ALA A 255 -20.61 -4.07 39.57
C ALA A 255 -21.52 -2.90 40.06
N GLY A 256 -22.76 -3.20 40.49
CA GLY A 256 -23.67 -2.20 41.01
C GLY A 256 -23.18 -1.53 42.32
N LYS A 257 -22.36 -2.23 43.13
CA LYS A 257 -21.76 -1.62 44.32
C LYS A 257 -20.60 -0.69 43.99
N VAL A 258 -19.85 -1.08 42.95
CA VAL A 258 -18.74 -0.30 42.44
C VAL A 258 -19.27 1.00 41.83
N ILE A 259 -20.32 0.91 41.01
CA ILE A 259 -20.99 2.09 40.42
C ILE A 259 -21.61 2.98 41.49
N ALA A 260 -22.27 2.40 42.49
CA ALA A 260 -22.82 3.19 43.61
C ALA A 260 -21.72 3.94 44.38
N LYS A 261 -20.50 3.41 44.46
CA LYS A 261 -19.39 4.06 45.12
C LYS A 261 -18.84 5.19 44.23
N PHE A 262 -18.75 5.02 42.93
CA PHE A 262 -18.44 6.11 41.99
C PHE A 262 -19.44 7.26 42.11
N MET A 263 -20.74 6.95 42.15
CA MET A 263 -21.76 7.99 42.40
C MET A 263 -21.56 8.75 43.73
N GLN A 264 -21.04 8.08 44.77
CA GLN A 264 -20.70 8.76 46.03
C GLN A 264 -19.49 9.65 45.91
N MET A 265 -18.55 9.34 45.02
CA MET A 265 -17.35 10.15 44.70
C MET A 265 -17.68 11.32 43.74
N GLY A 266 -18.88 11.32 43.15
CA GLY A 266 -19.35 12.38 42.23
C GLY A 266 -19.23 12.07 40.76
N GLU A 267 -18.80 10.87 40.43
CA GLU A 267 -18.63 10.41 39.05
C GLU A 267 -19.67 9.39 38.64
N MET A 268 -20.16 9.47 37.43
CA MET A 268 -21.14 8.51 36.89
C MET A 268 -20.50 7.68 35.75
N HIS A 269 -20.25 6.43 36.07
CA HIS A 269 -19.71 5.48 35.10
C HIS A 269 -20.67 4.32 34.82
N ALA A 270 -20.77 3.88 33.56
CA ALA A 270 -21.47 2.66 33.18
C ALA A 270 -20.57 1.42 33.40
N ILE A 271 -21.13 0.23 33.29
CA ILE A 271 -20.37 -1.03 33.49
C ILE A 271 -19.24 -1.20 32.48
N ASN A 272 -19.44 -0.69 31.26
CA ASN A 272 -18.48 -0.82 30.14
C ASN A 272 -17.56 0.38 29.97
N ASP A 273 -17.69 1.39 30.82
CA ASP A 273 -16.82 2.56 30.75
C ASP A 273 -15.41 2.18 31.17
N VAL A 274 -14.44 2.74 30.47
CA VAL A 274 -13.02 2.58 30.77
C VAL A 274 -12.62 3.67 31.74
N ILE A 275 -11.92 3.29 32.80
CA ILE A 275 -11.39 4.17 33.85
C ILE A 275 -9.87 4.02 33.89
N ASP A 276 -9.19 5.10 34.26
CA ASP A 276 -7.76 5.16 34.44
C ASP A 276 -7.29 4.46 35.73
N PHE A 277 -5.99 4.18 35.79
CA PHE A 277 -5.38 3.51 36.94
C PHE A 277 -5.59 4.29 38.26
N ASP A 278 -5.51 5.62 38.22
CA ASP A 278 -5.59 6.44 39.42
C ASP A 278 -7.00 6.39 40.01
N THR A 279 -8.03 6.53 39.22
CA THR A 279 -9.43 6.39 39.60
C THR A 279 -9.75 4.98 40.10
N ALA A 280 -9.26 3.96 39.37
CA ALA A 280 -9.42 2.56 39.76
C ALA A 280 -8.70 2.23 41.08
N SER A 281 -7.50 2.80 41.33
CA SER A 281 -6.71 2.65 42.54
C SER A 281 -7.43 3.25 43.75
N LEU A 282 -7.92 4.49 43.61
CA LEU A 282 -8.66 5.20 44.65
C LEU A 282 -9.91 4.43 45.07
N LEU A 283 -10.63 3.88 44.08
CA LEU A 283 -11.79 3.06 44.38
C LEU A 283 -11.40 1.72 45.05
N ALA A 284 -10.33 1.07 44.62
CA ALA A 284 -9.86 -0.18 45.21
C ALA A 284 -9.41 -0.02 46.66
N GLU A 285 -8.81 1.12 47.01
CA GLU A 285 -8.45 1.47 48.41
C GLU A 285 -9.70 1.63 49.27
N GLU A 286 -10.77 2.21 48.75
CA GLU A 286 -12.06 2.32 49.44
C GLU A 286 -12.68 0.94 49.71
N PHE A 287 -12.39 -0.05 48.91
CA PHE A 287 -12.78 -1.45 49.19
C PHE A 287 -11.73 -2.22 50.00
N HIS A 288 -10.73 -1.52 50.59
CA HIS A 288 -9.63 -2.08 51.37
C HIS A 288 -8.79 -3.12 50.62
N ALA A 289 -8.70 -3.01 49.35
CA ALA A 289 -7.80 -3.80 48.52
C ALA A 289 -6.44 -3.10 48.35
N LYS A 290 -5.37 -3.87 48.36
CA LYS A 290 -4.04 -3.34 48.00
C LYS A 290 -3.91 -3.39 46.47
N VAL A 291 -3.56 -2.24 45.89
CA VAL A 291 -3.37 -2.14 44.45
C VAL A 291 -1.92 -2.40 44.09
N GLU A 292 -1.70 -3.20 43.08
CA GLU A 292 -0.43 -3.36 42.40
C GLU A 292 -0.66 -3.03 40.92
N LYS A 293 0.20 -2.19 40.34
CA LYS A 293 0.13 -1.88 38.92
C LYS A 293 0.45 -3.14 38.13
N GLU A 294 -0.48 -3.56 37.26
CA GLU A 294 -0.24 -4.63 36.33
C GLU A 294 0.53 -4.06 35.14
N VAL A 295 1.81 -4.35 35.07
CA VAL A 295 2.58 -4.04 33.88
C VAL A 295 2.11 -4.96 32.78
N HIS A 296 1.36 -4.46 31.82
CA HIS A 296 1.05 -5.18 30.61
C HIS A 296 2.33 -5.30 29.78
N VAL A 297 3.11 -6.33 30.05
CA VAL A 297 4.21 -6.70 29.17
C VAL A 297 3.57 -7.19 27.87
N THR A 298 3.69 -6.41 26.83
CA THR A 298 3.17 -6.75 25.51
C THR A 298 3.82 -8.05 25.04
N ILE A 299 3.17 -8.79 24.11
CA ILE A 299 3.77 -10.00 23.54
C ILE A 299 5.11 -9.64 22.88
N GLU A 300 5.21 -8.44 22.30
CA GLU A 300 6.44 -7.91 21.74
C GLU A 300 7.55 -7.76 22.77
N GLU A 301 7.32 -7.14 23.91
CA GLU A 301 8.31 -7.01 24.99
C GLU A 301 8.73 -8.35 25.59
N ARG A 302 7.84 -9.34 25.59
CA ARG A 302 8.16 -10.71 26.05
C ARG A 302 9.01 -11.50 25.07
N LEU A 303 8.85 -11.26 23.77
CA LEU A 303 9.60 -11.92 22.70
C LEU A 303 10.93 -11.24 22.43
N PHE A 304 10.95 -9.91 22.48
CA PHE A 304 12.08 -9.07 22.14
C PHE A 304 12.66 -8.43 23.41
N THR A 305 13.13 -9.27 24.35
CA THR A 305 13.86 -8.77 25.50
C THR A 305 15.10 -8.03 25.01
N GLN A 306 15.11 -6.71 25.13
CA GLN A 306 16.29 -5.91 24.79
C GLN A 306 17.30 -6.06 25.95
N GLU A 307 18.11 -7.08 25.87
CA GLU A 307 19.31 -7.17 26.68
C GLU A 307 20.37 -6.29 26.01
N GLU A 308 20.86 -5.28 26.72
CA GLU A 308 22.02 -4.50 26.26
C GLU A 308 23.23 -5.41 26.14
N ASP A 309 23.88 -5.38 24.97
CA ASP A 309 25.05 -6.22 24.72
C ASP A 309 26.22 -5.74 25.60
N ALA A 310 26.87 -6.67 26.31
CA ALA A 310 28.08 -6.36 27.08
C ALA A 310 29.21 -5.99 26.10
N GLN A 311 30.01 -4.99 26.46
CA GLN A 311 31.11 -4.52 25.58
C GLN A 311 32.15 -5.61 25.29
N GLU A 312 32.24 -6.62 26.17
CA GLU A 312 33.15 -7.75 26.02
C GLU A 312 32.73 -8.76 24.94
N ASP A 313 31.42 -8.81 24.61
CA ASP A 313 30.84 -9.71 23.59
C ASP A 313 30.81 -9.12 22.19
N LEU A 314 31.16 -7.84 22.06
CA LEU A 314 31.13 -7.13 20.77
C LEU A 314 32.38 -7.45 19.94
N VAL A 315 32.17 -8.01 18.74
CA VAL A 315 33.19 -8.34 17.75
C VAL A 315 33.02 -7.46 16.53
N GLU A 316 34.09 -7.12 15.85
CA GLU A 316 34.07 -6.39 14.59
C GLU A 316 33.27 -7.17 13.54
N ARG A 317 32.39 -6.47 12.82
CA ARG A 317 31.58 -7.03 11.75
C ARG A 317 31.95 -6.45 10.39
N PRO A 318 31.76 -7.20 9.30
CA PRO A 318 31.92 -6.68 7.95
C PRO A 318 31.01 -5.47 7.71
N PRO A 319 31.50 -4.43 6.98
CA PRO A 319 30.66 -3.34 6.59
C PRO A 319 29.61 -3.77 5.56
N VAL A 320 28.45 -3.18 5.64
CA VAL A 320 27.37 -3.31 4.64
C VAL A 320 27.33 -2.04 3.81
N VAL A 321 27.47 -2.19 2.50
CA VAL A 321 27.63 -1.09 1.55
C VAL A 321 26.51 -1.13 0.52
N CYS A 322 25.74 -0.05 0.38
CA CYS A 322 24.81 0.09 -0.75
C CYS A 322 25.46 0.88 -1.90
N VAL A 323 25.13 0.51 -3.13
CA VAL A 323 25.59 1.21 -4.33
C VAL A 323 24.39 1.91 -4.96
N MET A 324 24.49 3.25 -5.06
CA MET A 324 23.42 4.13 -5.53
C MET A 324 23.88 5.05 -6.65
N GLY A 325 22.95 5.71 -7.33
CA GLY A 325 23.23 6.68 -8.37
C GLY A 325 22.27 6.55 -9.55
N HIS A 326 22.47 7.38 -10.57
CA HIS A 326 21.62 7.45 -11.75
C HIS A 326 21.69 6.18 -12.60
N VAL A 327 20.66 5.96 -13.45
CA VAL A 327 20.69 4.93 -14.51
C VAL A 327 21.89 5.20 -15.42
N ASP A 328 22.49 4.15 -15.98
CA ASP A 328 23.63 4.21 -16.90
C ASP A 328 24.94 4.84 -16.36
N HIS A 329 24.98 5.21 -15.07
CA HIS A 329 26.26 5.63 -14.44
C HIS A 329 27.21 4.48 -14.16
N GLY A 330 26.76 3.23 -14.38
CA GLY A 330 27.59 2.02 -14.30
C GLY A 330 27.70 1.41 -12.90
N LYS A 331 26.67 1.52 -12.06
CA LYS A 331 26.58 0.87 -10.75
C LYS A 331 26.84 -0.64 -10.84
N THR A 332 25.99 -1.34 -11.59
CA THR A 332 26.10 -2.79 -11.76
C THR A 332 27.38 -3.20 -12.47
N SER A 333 27.91 -2.34 -13.38
CA SER A 333 29.19 -2.59 -14.04
C SER A 333 30.37 -2.52 -13.06
N ILE A 334 30.36 -1.59 -12.08
CA ILE A 334 31.37 -1.55 -11.01
C ILE A 334 31.27 -2.80 -10.15
N LEU A 335 30.05 -3.21 -9.80
CA LEU A 335 29.81 -4.40 -9.00
C LEU A 335 30.20 -5.68 -9.74
N ASP A 336 29.96 -5.77 -11.04
CA ASP A 336 30.42 -6.86 -11.90
C ASP A 336 31.97 -6.92 -11.94
N ALA A 337 32.62 -5.77 -12.04
CA ALA A 337 34.09 -5.70 -11.98
C ALA A 337 34.64 -6.16 -10.63
N ILE A 338 33.99 -5.82 -9.52
CA ILE A 338 34.33 -6.27 -8.17
C ILE A 338 34.15 -7.78 -8.01
N ARG A 339 33.01 -8.31 -8.50
CA ARG A 339 32.69 -9.75 -8.44
C ARG A 339 33.47 -10.59 -9.44
N LYS A 340 34.00 -9.99 -10.50
CA LYS A 340 34.50 -10.66 -11.72
C LYS A 340 33.41 -11.53 -12.37
N THR A 341 32.21 -11.00 -12.46
CA THR A 341 31.03 -11.60 -13.09
C THR A 341 30.50 -10.70 -14.20
N ASN A 342 29.45 -11.14 -14.90
CA ASN A 342 28.79 -10.33 -15.93
C ASN A 342 27.26 -10.47 -15.77
N VAL A 343 26.74 -9.97 -14.68
CA VAL A 343 25.31 -10.01 -14.34
C VAL A 343 24.52 -9.08 -15.25
N THR A 344 25.10 -7.92 -15.57
CA THR A 344 24.49 -6.92 -16.46
C THR A 344 24.03 -7.49 -17.81
N ALA A 345 24.78 -8.44 -18.38
CA ALA A 345 24.42 -9.07 -19.65
C ALA A 345 23.24 -10.05 -19.54
N GLY A 346 22.92 -10.51 -18.33
CA GLY A 346 21.79 -11.42 -18.05
C GLY A 346 20.48 -10.73 -17.71
N GLU A 347 20.53 -9.45 -17.33
CA GLU A 347 19.36 -8.68 -16.91
C GLU A 347 18.55 -8.16 -18.11
N ALA A 348 17.22 -8.18 -17.99
CA ALA A 348 16.33 -7.70 -19.04
C ALA A 348 16.48 -6.18 -19.21
N GLY A 349 16.77 -5.75 -20.44
CA GLY A 349 17.04 -4.34 -20.75
C GLY A 349 18.40 -3.83 -20.26
N GLY A 350 19.27 -4.69 -19.69
CA GLY A 350 20.58 -4.30 -19.15
C GLY A 350 20.50 -3.40 -17.92
N ILE A 351 19.38 -3.41 -17.22
CA ILE A 351 19.12 -2.60 -16.01
C ILE A 351 18.79 -3.48 -14.81
N THR A 352 19.36 -3.16 -13.66
CA THR A 352 19.04 -3.82 -12.39
C THR A 352 17.65 -3.40 -11.91
N GLN A 353 16.79 -4.38 -11.62
CA GLN A 353 15.38 -4.18 -11.24
C GLN A 353 15.01 -4.83 -9.90
N ALA A 354 15.94 -5.52 -9.23
CA ALA A 354 15.78 -6.10 -7.91
C ALA A 354 16.99 -5.77 -7.04
N ILE A 355 16.86 -5.86 -5.71
CA ILE A 355 17.99 -5.65 -4.80
C ILE A 355 18.81 -6.93 -4.73
N GLY A 356 20.06 -6.87 -5.18
CA GLY A 356 21.03 -7.96 -5.02
C GLY A 356 21.88 -7.77 -3.76
N ALA A 357 22.09 -8.85 -2.98
CA ALA A 357 22.96 -8.82 -1.80
C ALA A 357 24.03 -9.89 -1.92
N TYR A 358 25.31 -9.55 -1.68
CA TYR A 358 26.41 -10.49 -1.81
C TYR A 358 27.65 -10.06 -1.03
N GLN A 359 28.55 -11.00 -0.77
CA GLN A 359 29.81 -10.76 -0.08
C GLN A 359 31.02 -10.90 -0.97
N VAL A 360 31.94 -9.95 -0.83
CA VAL A 360 33.25 -9.97 -1.48
C VAL A 360 34.35 -9.96 -0.43
N LYS A 361 35.37 -10.80 -0.64
CA LYS A 361 36.58 -10.80 0.19
C LYS A 361 37.60 -9.87 -0.44
N VAL A 362 38.00 -8.84 0.31
CA VAL A 362 39.03 -7.86 -0.07
C VAL A 362 40.16 -7.94 0.94
N ASN A 363 41.36 -8.28 0.48
CA ASN A 363 42.47 -8.62 1.35
C ASN A 363 42.07 -9.70 2.37
N ASP A 364 41.99 -9.42 3.66
CA ASP A 364 41.52 -10.36 4.68
C ASP A 364 40.13 -10.02 5.26
N SER A 365 39.55 -8.87 4.83
CA SER A 365 38.26 -8.39 5.29
C SER A 365 37.13 -8.80 4.33
N LEU A 366 35.93 -9.03 4.86
CA LEU A 366 34.70 -9.23 4.08
C LEU A 366 33.96 -7.90 3.95
N ILE A 367 33.42 -7.64 2.78
CA ILE A 367 32.53 -6.48 2.54
C ILE A 367 31.22 -7.01 1.94
N THR A 368 30.07 -6.60 2.49
CA THR A 368 28.75 -6.97 1.97
C THR A 368 28.21 -5.84 1.12
N PHE A 369 27.91 -6.09 -0.14
CA PHE A 369 27.32 -5.13 -1.06
C PHE A 369 25.83 -5.38 -1.25
N LEU A 370 25.06 -4.27 -1.29
CA LEU A 370 23.68 -4.23 -1.74
C LEU A 370 23.61 -3.42 -3.05
N ASP A 371 23.24 -4.10 -4.13
CA ASP A 371 22.99 -3.44 -5.43
C ASP A 371 21.59 -2.89 -5.46
N THR A 372 21.42 -1.60 -5.77
CA THR A 372 20.12 -0.95 -5.83
C THR A 372 19.79 -0.46 -7.24
N PRO A 373 18.54 -0.64 -7.71
CA PRO A 373 18.09 -0.13 -9.00
C PRO A 373 18.24 1.39 -9.10
N GLY A 374 18.67 1.91 -10.25
CA GLY A 374 18.85 3.35 -10.46
C GLY A 374 17.58 4.09 -10.88
N HIS A 375 16.60 3.40 -11.46
CA HIS A 375 15.42 4.01 -12.06
C HIS A 375 14.48 4.64 -11.01
N GLU A 376 13.84 5.73 -11.37
CA GLU A 376 12.90 6.49 -10.49
C GLU A 376 11.79 5.60 -9.91
N ALA A 377 11.27 4.66 -10.69
CA ALA A 377 10.26 3.70 -10.23
C ALA A 377 10.65 2.95 -8.95
N PHE A 378 11.95 2.80 -8.66
CA PHE A 378 12.46 2.01 -7.54
C PHE A 378 12.95 2.86 -6.35
N THR A 379 12.32 4.03 -6.10
CA THR A 379 12.63 4.93 -4.98
C THR A 379 12.56 4.22 -3.63
N SER A 380 11.53 3.39 -3.39
CA SER A 380 11.38 2.62 -2.15
C SER A 380 12.54 1.64 -1.92
N MET A 381 13.06 1.02 -3.00
CA MET A 381 14.22 0.13 -2.91
C MET A 381 15.51 0.86 -2.54
N ARG A 382 15.73 2.09 -3.06
CA ARG A 382 16.89 2.92 -2.69
C ARG A 382 16.84 3.36 -1.23
N ALA A 383 15.68 3.82 -0.76
CA ALA A 383 15.47 4.17 0.65
C ALA A 383 15.72 2.98 1.57
N ARG A 384 15.22 1.81 1.20
CA ARG A 384 15.45 0.55 1.92
C ARG A 384 16.92 0.17 1.94
N GLY A 385 17.59 0.23 0.79
CA GLY A 385 19.02 -0.02 0.70
C GLY A 385 19.83 0.88 1.62
N ALA A 386 19.54 2.20 1.66
CA ALA A 386 20.19 3.13 2.58
C ALA A 386 19.98 2.77 4.05
N ASN A 387 18.73 2.47 4.45
CA ASN A 387 18.40 2.19 5.85
C ASN A 387 19.03 0.89 6.40
N MET A 388 19.45 -0.02 5.53
CA MET A 388 20.03 -1.31 5.92
C MET A 388 21.56 -1.30 5.95
N THR A 389 22.22 -0.23 5.49
CA THR A 389 23.67 -0.18 5.24
C THR A 389 24.39 0.81 6.13
N ASP A 390 25.68 0.63 6.26
CA ASP A 390 26.58 1.49 7.02
C ASP A 390 27.22 2.57 6.13
N ILE A 391 27.52 2.20 4.87
CA ILE A 391 28.19 3.06 3.89
C ILE A 391 27.39 3.07 2.60
N ALA A 392 27.24 4.23 1.99
CA ALA A 392 26.64 4.40 0.68
C ALA A 392 27.69 4.82 -0.35
N VAL A 393 27.86 4.05 -1.43
CA VAL A 393 28.71 4.41 -2.56
C VAL A 393 27.85 5.07 -3.64
N LEU A 394 28.03 6.36 -3.81
CA LEU A 394 27.34 7.14 -4.84
C LEU A 394 28.14 7.09 -6.15
N VAL A 395 27.61 6.40 -7.15
CA VAL A 395 28.23 6.29 -8.46
C VAL A 395 27.77 7.43 -9.35
N VAL A 396 28.72 8.24 -9.82
CA VAL A 396 28.48 9.36 -10.73
C VAL A 396 29.35 9.19 -11.97
N ALA A 397 28.75 9.25 -13.15
CA ALA A 397 29.50 9.23 -14.39
C ALA A 397 30.18 10.58 -14.61
N ALA A 398 31.50 10.57 -14.84
CA ALA A 398 32.32 11.78 -14.99
C ALA A 398 32.01 12.57 -16.27
N ASP A 399 31.38 11.95 -17.28
CA ASP A 399 30.94 12.57 -18.53
C ASP A 399 29.57 13.26 -18.41
N ASP A 400 28.66 12.71 -17.61
CA ASP A 400 27.27 13.19 -17.48
C ASP A 400 27.10 14.17 -16.29
N GLY A 401 27.80 13.93 -15.17
CA GLY A 401 27.72 14.74 -13.95
C GLY A 401 26.53 14.37 -13.04
N ILE A 402 26.02 15.34 -12.28
CA ILE A 402 24.93 15.12 -11.32
C ILE A 402 23.58 15.12 -12.05
N MET A 403 22.85 14.03 -11.93
CA MET A 403 21.54 13.80 -12.53
C MET A 403 20.44 13.73 -11.44
N PRO A 404 19.13 13.88 -11.77
CA PRO A 404 18.05 13.93 -10.77
C PRO A 404 18.06 12.75 -9.79
N GLN A 405 18.26 11.52 -10.27
CA GLN A 405 18.30 10.32 -9.43
C GLN A 405 19.58 10.25 -8.57
N THR A 406 20.65 10.94 -8.96
CA THR A 406 21.84 11.13 -8.13
C THR A 406 21.49 12.00 -6.91
N VAL A 407 20.73 13.09 -7.14
CA VAL A 407 20.25 13.98 -6.08
C VAL A 407 19.33 13.23 -5.10
N GLU A 408 18.42 12.43 -5.64
CA GLU A 408 17.56 11.55 -4.85
C GLU A 408 18.37 10.58 -3.99
N SER A 409 19.40 9.95 -4.55
CA SER A 409 20.32 9.04 -3.84
C SER A 409 21.05 9.75 -2.69
N ILE A 410 21.50 10.99 -2.91
CA ILE A 410 22.09 11.84 -1.88
C ILE A 410 21.12 12.10 -0.73
N ASN A 411 19.89 12.42 -1.06
CA ASN A 411 18.84 12.69 -0.06
C ASN A 411 18.51 11.44 0.77
N HIS A 412 18.45 10.25 0.13
CA HIS A 412 18.26 9.00 0.85
C HIS A 412 19.41 8.66 1.78
N ALA A 413 20.66 8.82 1.32
CA ALA A 413 21.84 8.59 2.17
C ALA A 413 21.88 9.55 3.36
N LYS A 414 21.53 10.82 3.17
CA LYS A 414 21.44 11.82 4.25
C LYS A 414 20.32 11.51 5.22
N ALA A 415 19.13 11.12 4.72
CA ALA A 415 17.99 10.78 5.55
C ALA A 415 18.26 9.53 6.42
N ALA A 416 19.00 8.57 5.88
CA ALA A 416 19.43 7.37 6.60
C ALA A 416 20.68 7.61 7.49
N ASN A 417 21.27 8.81 7.45
CA ASN A 417 22.51 9.15 8.17
C ASN A 417 23.68 8.18 7.90
N VAL A 418 23.80 7.73 6.64
CA VAL A 418 24.82 6.77 6.20
C VAL A 418 26.06 7.52 5.69
N LYS A 419 27.26 6.98 5.97
CA LYS A 419 28.52 7.56 5.46
C LYS A 419 28.56 7.45 3.94
N LEU A 420 28.90 8.56 3.27
CA LEU A 420 28.89 8.64 1.81
C LEU A 420 30.31 8.56 1.25
N ILE A 421 30.48 7.73 0.21
CA ILE A 421 31.70 7.69 -0.63
C ILE A 421 31.26 7.92 -2.06
N VAL A 422 31.97 8.76 -2.82
CA VAL A 422 31.66 9.03 -4.22
C VAL A 422 32.62 8.26 -5.13
N ALA A 423 32.07 7.48 -6.06
CA ALA A 423 32.81 6.82 -7.11
C ALA A 423 32.55 7.53 -8.46
N MET A 424 33.53 8.26 -8.96
CA MET A 424 33.44 8.91 -10.27
C MET A 424 33.79 7.91 -11.37
N ASN A 425 32.77 7.35 -12.00
CA ASN A 425 32.91 6.30 -13.01
C ASN A 425 33.11 6.87 -14.43
N LYS A 426 33.44 5.99 -15.37
CA LYS A 426 33.71 6.28 -16.79
C LYS A 426 34.91 7.19 -17.02
N MET A 427 35.93 7.09 -16.17
CA MET A 427 37.16 7.89 -16.30
C MET A 427 37.98 7.54 -17.54
N ASP A 428 37.64 6.43 -18.21
CA ASP A 428 38.23 6.01 -19.49
C ASP A 428 37.77 6.88 -20.68
N LYS A 429 36.70 7.65 -20.51
CA LYS A 429 36.16 8.50 -21.59
C LYS A 429 36.95 9.82 -21.69
N PRO A 430 37.22 10.28 -22.93
CA PRO A 430 37.94 11.58 -23.13
C PRO A 430 37.11 12.80 -22.70
N THR A 431 35.79 12.62 -22.50
CA THR A 431 34.85 13.66 -22.03
C THR A 431 34.75 13.71 -20.52
N ALA A 432 35.44 12.82 -19.79
CA ALA A 432 35.39 12.76 -18.33
C ALA A 432 35.93 14.05 -17.71
N ASN A 433 35.15 14.66 -16.82
CA ASN A 433 35.50 15.87 -16.10
C ASN A 433 35.22 15.74 -14.61
N PRO A 434 36.21 15.33 -13.79
CA PRO A 434 36.03 15.17 -12.34
C PRO A 434 35.69 16.48 -11.62
N GLU A 435 36.27 17.60 -12.04
CA GLU A 435 36.05 18.91 -11.41
C GLU A 435 34.58 19.33 -11.49
N ARG A 436 33.94 19.09 -12.65
CA ARG A 436 32.54 19.37 -12.85
C ARG A 436 31.64 18.53 -11.91
N VAL A 437 32.01 17.28 -11.65
CA VAL A 437 31.29 16.42 -10.70
C VAL A 437 31.43 16.96 -9.29
N MET A 438 32.65 17.32 -8.86
CA MET A 438 32.90 17.87 -7.52
C MET A 438 32.18 19.21 -7.31
N GLU A 439 32.19 20.11 -8.31
CA GLU A 439 31.43 21.36 -8.28
C GLU A 439 29.91 21.07 -8.15
N GLY A 440 29.43 20.08 -8.89
CA GLY A 440 28.02 19.65 -8.82
C GLY A 440 27.63 19.14 -7.44
N LEU A 441 28.45 18.32 -6.80
CA LEU A 441 28.24 17.78 -5.46
C LEU A 441 28.15 18.87 -4.39
N THR A 442 29.01 19.90 -4.51
CA THR A 442 29.03 21.03 -3.56
C THR A 442 27.69 21.76 -3.51
N LYS A 443 26.94 21.84 -4.64
CA LYS A 443 25.60 22.45 -4.69
C LYS A 443 24.59 21.73 -3.81
N TYR A 444 24.81 20.45 -3.52
CA TYR A 444 23.97 19.63 -2.65
C TYR A 444 24.56 19.44 -1.25
N GLY A 445 25.59 20.28 -0.88
CA GLY A 445 26.19 20.26 0.45
C GLY A 445 27.04 19.00 0.69
N ILE A 446 27.68 18.46 -0.35
CA ILE A 446 28.68 17.41 -0.28
C ILE A 446 30.01 18.02 -0.71
N ILE A 447 30.93 18.16 0.25
CA ILE A 447 32.24 18.69 0.02
C ILE A 447 33.21 17.50 0.03
N THR A 448 33.98 17.37 -1.05
CA THR A 448 34.97 16.30 -1.21
C THR A 448 36.24 16.60 -0.38
N GLU A 449 36.99 15.56 -0.02
CA GLU A 449 38.27 15.68 0.71
C GLU A 449 39.28 16.60 0.00
N ASP A 450 39.32 16.52 -1.35
CA ASP A 450 40.19 17.40 -2.17
C ASP A 450 39.87 18.90 -1.99
N TRP A 451 38.64 19.21 -1.60
CA TRP A 451 38.19 20.58 -1.36
C TRP A 451 38.01 20.89 0.14
N GLY A 452 38.61 20.04 1.02
CA GLY A 452 38.64 20.23 2.46
C GLY A 452 37.39 19.78 3.19
N GLY A 453 36.58 18.92 2.58
CA GLY A 453 35.38 18.26 3.18
C GLY A 453 35.72 16.91 3.80
N ASP A 454 34.67 16.12 4.02
CA ASP A 454 34.69 14.83 4.72
C ASP A 454 34.24 13.64 3.83
N VAL A 455 34.00 13.88 2.55
CA VAL A 455 33.52 12.85 1.62
C VAL A 455 34.64 12.45 0.65
N ALA A 456 34.98 11.16 0.68
CA ALA A 456 35.97 10.61 -0.25
C ALA A 456 35.41 10.57 -1.68
N CYS A 457 36.22 10.98 -2.66
CA CYS A 457 35.86 10.98 -4.07
C CYS A 457 36.91 10.22 -4.86
N ILE A 458 36.57 9.08 -5.44
CA ILE A 458 37.50 8.14 -6.05
C ILE A 458 37.23 8.02 -7.54
N PRO A 459 38.22 8.31 -8.40
CA PRO A 459 38.09 8.11 -9.83
C PRO A 459 38.19 6.63 -10.18
N VAL A 460 37.14 6.10 -10.87
CA VAL A 460 37.07 4.69 -11.25
C VAL A 460 36.70 4.52 -12.71
N SER A 461 37.03 3.37 -13.28
CA SER A 461 36.50 2.90 -14.56
C SER A 461 36.11 1.41 -14.43
N ALA A 462 34.84 1.15 -14.47
CA ALA A 462 34.32 -0.23 -14.46
C ALA A 462 34.82 -1.04 -15.67
N LEU A 463 35.02 -0.38 -16.82
CA LEU A 463 35.46 -1.04 -18.06
C LEU A 463 36.91 -1.50 -18.01
N THR A 464 37.82 -0.63 -17.52
CA THR A 464 39.26 -0.90 -17.45
C THR A 464 39.71 -1.52 -16.15
N GLY A 465 38.87 -1.46 -15.11
CA GLY A 465 39.19 -1.91 -13.75
C GLY A 465 40.03 -0.88 -12.96
N MET A 466 40.25 0.31 -13.50
CA MET A 466 41.04 1.39 -12.86
C MET A 466 40.30 1.88 -11.60
N GLY A 467 41.02 2.06 -10.49
CA GLY A 467 40.52 2.66 -9.25
C GLY A 467 39.55 1.75 -8.45
N ILE A 468 39.26 0.53 -8.93
CA ILE A 468 38.36 -0.38 -8.21
C ILE A 468 38.96 -0.86 -6.87
N ASN A 469 40.27 -1.15 -6.86
CA ASN A 469 40.96 -1.54 -5.63
C ASN A 469 41.04 -0.38 -4.64
N ASP A 470 41.30 0.81 -5.13
CA ASP A 470 41.35 2.04 -4.31
C ASP A 470 39.97 2.30 -3.65
N LEU A 471 38.89 2.09 -4.40
CA LEU A 471 37.53 2.17 -3.87
C LEU A 471 37.30 1.15 -2.74
N LEU A 472 37.71 -0.09 -2.95
CA LEU A 472 37.55 -1.16 -1.95
C LEU A 472 38.42 -0.92 -0.70
N GLU A 473 39.66 -0.43 -0.87
CA GLU A 473 40.51 -0.06 0.26
C GLU A 473 39.95 1.14 1.03
N ARG A 474 39.37 2.12 0.33
CA ARG A 474 38.72 3.25 0.99
C ARG A 474 37.47 2.81 1.79
N ILE A 475 36.64 1.90 1.26
CA ILE A 475 35.50 1.36 1.99
C ILE A 475 35.97 0.64 3.26
N ALA A 476 37.04 -0.15 3.17
CA ALA A 476 37.61 -0.86 4.33
C ALA A 476 38.15 0.11 5.39
N LEU A 477 38.85 1.14 4.96
CA LEU A 477 39.36 2.20 5.87
C LEU A 477 38.23 2.95 6.58
N GLU A 478 37.20 3.31 5.85
CA GLU A 478 36.03 4.01 6.41
C GLU A 478 35.30 3.13 7.43
N ALA A 479 35.15 1.83 7.15
CA ALA A 479 34.57 0.85 8.06
C ALA A 479 35.39 0.70 9.34
N GLU A 480 36.72 0.73 9.25
CA GLU A 480 37.60 0.68 10.42
C GLU A 480 37.44 1.92 11.30
N VAL A 481 37.35 3.10 10.68
CA VAL A 481 37.10 4.38 11.39
C VAL A 481 35.75 4.38 12.10
N MET A 482 34.73 3.72 11.51
CA MET A 482 33.39 3.61 12.10
C MET A 482 33.32 2.60 13.27
N GLU A 483 34.33 1.77 13.48
CA GLU A 483 34.36 0.72 14.52
C GLU A 483 33.07 -0.11 14.54
N LEU A 484 32.67 -0.69 13.41
CA LEU A 484 31.44 -1.46 13.30
C LEU A 484 31.52 -2.75 14.12
N LYS A 485 30.70 -2.85 15.16
CA LYS A 485 30.65 -3.98 16.09
C LYS A 485 29.29 -4.65 16.12
N ALA A 486 29.27 -5.97 16.38
CA ALA A 486 28.06 -6.74 16.61
C ALA A 486 28.36 -7.88 17.58
N ASN A 487 27.33 -8.38 18.28
CA ASN A 487 27.45 -9.51 19.18
C ASN A 487 27.04 -10.81 18.45
N PRO A 488 27.97 -11.68 18.02
CA PRO A 488 27.63 -12.93 17.34
C PRO A 488 26.95 -13.96 18.23
N ASN A 489 27.06 -13.85 19.58
CA ASN A 489 26.57 -14.88 20.50
C ASN A 489 25.05 -14.74 20.80
N ARG A 490 24.42 -13.64 20.40
CA ARG A 490 22.97 -13.46 20.57
C ARG A 490 22.17 -14.07 19.43
N ARG A 491 20.85 -14.12 19.58
CA ARG A 491 19.93 -14.51 18.51
C ARG A 491 19.97 -13.51 17.38
N ALA A 492 19.83 -14.02 16.17
CA ALA A 492 19.89 -13.19 14.97
C ALA A 492 18.78 -12.15 14.94
N LYS A 493 19.21 -10.93 14.58
CA LYS A 493 18.36 -9.80 14.25
C LYS A 493 18.86 -9.17 12.97
N GLY A 494 17.96 -8.70 12.12
CA GLY A 494 18.33 -8.05 10.88
C GLY A 494 17.13 -7.62 10.06
N ALA A 495 17.32 -7.45 8.75
CA ALA A 495 16.29 -6.96 7.85
C ALA A 495 16.09 -7.86 6.63
N VAL A 496 14.87 -7.87 6.10
CA VAL A 496 14.51 -8.55 4.85
C VAL A 496 14.90 -7.65 3.68
N VAL A 497 15.85 -8.11 2.88
CA VAL A 497 16.30 -7.38 1.68
C VAL A 497 15.26 -7.50 0.58
N GLU A 498 14.86 -8.74 0.27
CA GLU A 498 13.92 -9.07 -0.80
C GLU A 498 13.19 -10.38 -0.48
N ALA A 499 11.98 -10.56 -1.02
CA ALA A 499 11.23 -11.78 -0.82
C ALA A 499 10.49 -12.20 -2.09
N ARG A 500 10.41 -13.52 -2.31
CA ARG A 500 9.77 -14.12 -3.49
C ARG A 500 9.00 -15.39 -3.13
N LEU A 501 8.10 -15.78 -4.02
CA LEU A 501 7.33 -17.01 -3.89
C LEU A 501 7.75 -18.03 -4.96
N ASP A 502 8.36 -19.11 -4.54
CA ASP A 502 8.71 -20.22 -5.42
C ASP A 502 7.67 -21.35 -5.33
N LYS A 503 7.32 -21.94 -6.48
CA LYS A 503 6.30 -23.02 -6.53
C LYS A 503 6.70 -24.29 -5.81
N GLY A 504 8.00 -24.58 -5.74
CA GLY A 504 8.54 -25.82 -5.16
C GLY A 504 8.96 -25.66 -3.71
N GLN A 505 9.56 -24.52 -3.37
CA GLN A 505 10.14 -24.26 -2.05
C GLN A 505 9.24 -23.41 -1.15
N GLY A 506 8.20 -22.77 -1.72
CA GLY A 506 7.31 -21.85 -1.00
C GLY A 506 7.91 -20.45 -0.89
N PRO A 507 7.58 -19.70 0.19
CA PRO A 507 8.17 -18.40 0.44
C PRO A 507 9.68 -18.48 0.65
N ILE A 508 10.41 -17.66 -0.06
CA ILE A 508 11.85 -17.50 0.02
C ILE A 508 12.13 -16.04 0.33
N ALA A 509 12.97 -15.78 1.32
CA ALA A 509 13.39 -14.43 1.65
C ALA A 509 14.91 -14.33 1.65
N THR A 510 15.44 -13.29 1.06
CA THR A 510 16.82 -12.86 1.20
C THR A 510 16.89 -11.91 2.38
N ILE A 511 17.60 -12.29 3.42
CA ILE A 511 17.75 -11.52 4.65
C ILE A 511 19.20 -11.11 4.84
N LEU A 512 19.39 -9.97 5.50
CA LEU A 512 20.68 -9.50 5.97
C LEU A 512 20.71 -9.57 7.48
N VAL A 513 21.59 -10.41 8.03
CA VAL A 513 21.81 -10.49 9.48
C VAL A 513 22.60 -9.26 9.91
N GLN A 514 22.05 -8.44 10.80
CA GLN A 514 22.74 -7.24 11.30
C GLN A 514 23.44 -7.51 12.64
N ASN A 515 22.82 -8.30 13.51
CA ASN A 515 23.36 -8.66 14.81
C ASN A 515 23.00 -10.11 15.15
N GLY A 516 23.81 -10.78 15.95
CA GLY A 516 23.59 -12.17 16.30
C GLY A 516 24.00 -13.16 15.21
N THR A 517 23.79 -14.46 15.48
CA THR A 517 23.99 -15.53 14.51
C THR A 517 22.69 -16.29 14.27
N LEU A 518 22.32 -16.47 13.01
CA LEU A 518 21.18 -17.27 12.60
C LEU A 518 21.60 -18.71 12.34
N HIS A 519 20.91 -19.65 12.97
CA HIS A 519 21.16 -21.07 12.78
C HIS A 519 20.04 -21.75 11.99
N ALA A 520 20.39 -22.80 11.25
CA ALA A 520 19.39 -23.64 10.59
C ALA A 520 18.49 -24.30 11.66
N GLY A 521 17.18 -24.11 11.55
CA GLY A 521 16.20 -24.60 12.53
C GLY A 521 15.66 -23.54 13.48
N ASP A 522 16.23 -22.35 13.50
CA ASP A 522 15.72 -21.23 14.30
C ASP A 522 14.31 -20.81 13.83
N VAL A 523 13.52 -20.35 14.80
CA VAL A 523 12.23 -19.74 14.52
C VAL A 523 12.44 -18.24 14.37
N ILE A 524 12.00 -17.70 13.26
CA ILE A 524 12.08 -16.27 12.99
C ILE A 524 10.70 -15.67 12.77
N ILE A 525 10.57 -14.42 13.15
CA ILE A 525 9.45 -13.55 12.83
C ILE A 525 9.97 -12.41 11.97
N ALA A 526 9.32 -12.16 10.84
CA ALA A 526 9.62 -11.03 9.94
C ALA A 526 8.30 -10.36 9.58
N GLY A 527 8.05 -9.17 10.13
CA GLY A 527 6.77 -8.49 9.96
C GLY A 527 5.58 -9.35 10.36
N THR A 528 4.78 -9.76 9.38
CA THR A 528 3.63 -10.66 9.53
C THR A 528 3.94 -12.14 9.26
N ALA A 529 5.13 -12.45 8.76
CA ALA A 529 5.55 -13.80 8.42
C ALA A 529 6.32 -14.44 9.58
N VAL A 530 5.96 -15.67 9.93
CA VAL A 530 6.65 -16.49 10.93
C VAL A 530 7.03 -17.82 10.31
N GLY A 531 8.14 -18.37 10.70
CA GLY A 531 8.50 -19.71 10.25
C GLY A 531 9.78 -20.22 10.86
N ARG A 532 10.03 -21.49 10.66
CA ARG A 532 11.28 -22.13 11.04
C ARG A 532 12.19 -22.20 9.84
N VAL A 533 13.38 -21.65 9.95
CA VAL A 533 14.41 -21.72 8.91
C VAL A 533 14.72 -23.17 8.57
N ARG A 534 14.39 -23.57 7.34
CA ARG A 534 14.65 -24.95 6.87
C ARG A 534 16.01 -25.07 6.20
N THR A 535 16.29 -24.15 5.28
CA THR A 535 17.57 -24.10 4.58
C THR A 535 18.03 -22.65 4.48
N MET A 536 19.32 -22.46 4.64
CA MET A 536 20.01 -21.20 4.39
C MET A 536 20.97 -21.38 3.22
N ARG A 537 21.00 -20.43 2.29
CA ARG A 537 21.92 -20.44 1.17
C ARG A 537 22.68 -19.11 1.11
N SER A 538 23.96 -19.18 0.80
CA SER A 538 24.75 -17.99 0.53
C SER A 538 24.40 -17.38 -0.84
N ASP A 539 24.94 -16.20 -1.12
CA ASP A 539 24.93 -15.53 -2.43
C ASP A 539 25.43 -16.41 -3.59
N LYS A 540 26.29 -17.41 -3.29
CA LYS A 540 26.83 -18.40 -4.25
C LYS A 540 25.99 -19.67 -4.35
N GLY A 541 24.82 -19.74 -3.71
CA GLY A 541 23.93 -20.89 -3.70
C GLY A 541 24.38 -22.06 -2.80
N GLN A 542 25.45 -21.89 -2.02
CA GLN A 542 25.95 -22.91 -1.09
C GLN A 542 25.07 -22.98 0.16
N LEU A 543 24.83 -24.18 0.66
CA LEU A 543 24.11 -24.38 1.91
C LEU A 543 24.97 -23.94 3.09
N LEU A 544 24.40 -23.14 3.96
CA LEU A 544 24.99 -22.69 5.22
C LEU A 544 24.21 -23.28 6.40
N ASN A 545 24.91 -23.59 7.48
CA ASN A 545 24.28 -23.97 8.75
C ASN A 545 24.09 -22.77 9.65
N ASP A 546 25.04 -21.84 9.60
CA ASP A 546 25.13 -20.67 10.44
C ASP A 546 25.40 -19.43 9.60
N ALA A 547 24.78 -18.31 9.95
CA ALA A 547 24.98 -17.02 9.31
C ALA A 547 25.23 -15.96 10.39
N GLY A 548 26.44 -15.43 10.41
CA GLY A 548 26.87 -14.39 11.35
C GLY A 548 26.46 -12.98 10.89
N PRO A 549 26.88 -11.94 11.67
CA PRO A 549 26.59 -10.55 11.35
C PRO A 549 27.07 -10.14 9.95
N SER A 550 26.36 -9.23 9.32
CA SER A 550 26.58 -8.69 7.97
C SER A 550 26.57 -9.73 6.84
N THR A 551 26.04 -10.93 7.10
CA THR A 551 25.96 -12.00 6.09
C THR A 551 24.60 -11.98 5.41
N PRO A 552 24.53 -11.81 4.08
CA PRO A 552 23.29 -11.96 3.31
C PRO A 552 23.01 -13.46 3.10
N VAL A 553 21.81 -13.92 3.41
CA VAL A 553 21.40 -15.30 3.24
C VAL A 553 20.00 -15.43 2.66
N GLU A 554 19.83 -16.36 1.74
CA GLU A 554 18.53 -16.77 1.24
C GLU A 554 17.98 -17.87 2.13
N ILE A 555 16.79 -17.63 2.71
CA ILE A 555 16.16 -18.57 3.65
C ILE A 555 14.86 -19.11 3.08
N THR A 556 14.53 -20.35 3.51
CA THR A 556 13.24 -20.99 3.22
C THR A 556 12.59 -21.45 4.53
N GLY A 557 11.27 -21.60 4.52
CA GLY A 557 10.52 -22.16 5.64
C GLY A 557 9.58 -21.19 6.33
N LEU A 558 9.44 -19.98 5.83
CA LEU A 558 8.42 -19.01 6.25
C LEU A 558 7.02 -19.48 5.86
N THR A 559 6.01 -19.05 6.62
CA THR A 559 4.59 -19.35 6.35
C THR A 559 4.00 -18.45 5.25
N ALA A 560 4.49 -17.25 5.14
CA ALA A 560 4.06 -16.24 4.14
C ALA A 560 5.29 -15.52 3.59
N VAL A 561 5.13 -14.78 2.51
CA VAL A 561 6.16 -13.89 1.98
C VAL A 561 6.18 -12.64 2.87
N PRO A 562 7.32 -12.32 3.53
CA PRO A 562 7.46 -11.09 4.31
C PRO A 562 7.52 -9.86 3.40
N GLU A 563 7.21 -8.70 3.94
CA GLU A 563 7.43 -7.46 3.21
C GLU A 563 8.93 -7.15 3.14
N ALA A 564 9.38 -6.69 1.99
CA ALA A 564 10.77 -6.28 1.86
C ALA A 564 11.01 -5.01 2.69
N GLY A 565 12.06 -5.02 3.52
CA GLY A 565 12.33 -3.98 4.51
C GLY A 565 11.87 -4.31 5.92
N ASP A 566 11.09 -5.37 6.12
CA ASP A 566 10.70 -5.82 7.45
C ASP A 566 11.93 -6.20 8.28
N LEU A 567 11.90 -5.84 9.56
CA LEU A 567 12.88 -6.35 10.51
C LEU A 567 12.52 -7.79 10.86
N PHE A 568 13.53 -8.65 10.90
CA PHE A 568 13.35 -10.00 11.41
C PHE A 568 14.13 -10.21 12.71
N GLU A 569 13.59 -11.04 13.56
CA GLU A 569 14.25 -11.48 14.80
C GLU A 569 14.06 -13.00 15.01
N ALA A 570 15.12 -13.65 15.46
CA ALA A 570 15.08 -15.04 15.85
C ALA A 570 14.53 -15.15 17.29
N VAL A 571 13.49 -15.97 17.46
CA VAL A 571 12.76 -16.08 18.73
C VAL A 571 12.81 -17.50 19.28
N ALA A 572 12.66 -17.64 20.62
CA ALA A 572 12.67 -18.94 21.26
C ALA A 572 11.36 -19.70 21.13
N ASP A 573 10.25 -18.95 21.22
CA ASP A 573 8.90 -19.51 21.33
C ASP A 573 8.11 -19.27 20.03
N GLU A 574 7.99 -20.33 19.23
CA GLU A 574 7.24 -20.31 17.97
C GLU A 574 5.75 -19.99 18.18
N ARG A 575 5.19 -20.37 19.35
CA ARG A 575 3.78 -20.14 19.63
C ARG A 575 3.47 -18.68 19.85
N LEU A 576 4.29 -18.00 20.65
CA LEU A 576 4.15 -16.56 20.90
C LEU A 576 4.42 -15.76 19.61
N ALA A 577 5.39 -16.19 18.79
CA ALA A 577 5.67 -15.57 17.51
C ALA A 577 4.48 -15.64 16.55
N ARG A 578 3.78 -16.78 16.50
CA ARG A 578 2.55 -16.90 15.69
C ARG A 578 1.42 -16.04 16.20
N GLU A 579 1.23 -15.98 17.50
CA GLU A 579 0.21 -15.13 18.13
C GLU A 579 0.46 -13.65 17.81
N LEU A 580 1.70 -13.20 17.88
CA LEU A 580 2.09 -11.85 17.50
C LEU A 580 1.85 -11.57 16.01
N ALA A 581 2.21 -12.52 15.12
CA ALA A 581 1.96 -12.37 13.69
C ALA A 581 0.45 -12.28 13.37
N GLU A 582 -0.37 -13.12 14.02
CA GLU A 582 -1.83 -13.07 13.88
C GLU A 582 -2.39 -11.72 14.35
N GLN A 583 -1.89 -11.17 15.44
CA GLN A 583 -2.28 -9.83 15.91
C GLN A 583 -1.89 -8.73 14.91
N ARG A 584 -0.67 -8.78 14.36
CA ARG A 584 -0.22 -7.83 13.33
C ARG A 584 -1.06 -7.92 12.06
N ILE A 585 -1.41 -9.13 11.61
CA ILE A 585 -2.29 -9.35 10.45
C ILE A 585 -3.69 -8.79 10.74
N ALA A 586 -4.24 -9.03 11.94
CA ALA A 586 -5.55 -8.51 12.32
C ALA A 586 -5.56 -6.97 12.35
N ALA A 587 -4.54 -6.36 12.96
CA ALA A 587 -4.37 -4.90 13.02
C ALA A 587 -4.20 -4.28 11.62
N ALA A 588 -3.45 -4.93 10.73
CA ALA A 588 -3.29 -4.47 9.35
C ALA A 588 -4.61 -4.52 8.58
N LYS A 589 -5.39 -5.59 8.73
CA LYS A 589 -6.74 -5.71 8.15
C LYS A 589 -7.69 -4.64 8.69
N GLU A 590 -7.68 -4.40 10.00
CA GLU A 590 -8.53 -3.38 10.63
C GLU A 590 -8.20 -1.98 10.10
N LYS A 591 -6.91 -1.65 9.96
CA LYS A 591 -6.47 -0.40 9.33
C LYS A 591 -6.98 -0.28 7.88
N GLN A 592 -6.92 -1.35 7.09
CA GLN A 592 -7.46 -1.36 5.74
C GLN A 592 -8.98 -1.15 5.74
N PHE A 593 -9.73 -1.86 6.58
CA PHE A 593 -11.19 -1.68 6.69
C PHE A 593 -11.58 -0.29 7.17
N SER A 594 -10.86 0.29 8.13
CA SER A 594 -11.13 1.64 8.62
C SER A 594 -10.91 2.72 7.55
N ALA A 595 -9.99 2.48 6.62
CA ALA A 595 -9.76 3.37 5.48
C ALA A 595 -10.94 3.33 4.47
N PHE A 596 -11.64 2.19 4.35
CA PHE A 596 -12.81 2.04 3.46
C PHE A 596 -14.13 2.52 4.08
N GLN A 597 -14.25 2.63 5.42
CA GLN A 597 -15.54 2.90 6.09
C GLN A 597 -15.93 4.37 6.21
N LYS A 598 -15.14 5.32 5.82
CA LYS A 598 -15.46 6.75 6.00
C LYS A 598 -16.16 7.37 4.78
N VAL A 599 -17.29 6.78 4.34
CA VAL A 599 -18.23 7.48 3.47
C VAL A 599 -19.21 8.23 4.37
N THR A 600 -18.92 9.51 4.65
CA THR A 600 -19.86 10.44 5.25
C THR A 600 -20.67 11.12 4.16
N LEU A 601 -21.87 11.65 4.49
CA LEU A 601 -22.71 12.41 3.54
C LEU A 601 -21.96 13.61 2.92
N ASP A 602 -20.99 14.19 3.65
CA ASP A 602 -20.15 15.28 3.15
C ASP A 602 -19.16 14.81 2.07
N ASN A 603 -18.69 13.55 2.17
CA ASN A 603 -17.82 12.93 1.17
C ASN A 603 -18.61 12.37 -0.05
N LEU A 604 -19.94 12.24 0.06
CA LEU A 604 -20.76 11.71 -1.03
C LEU A 604 -20.71 12.62 -2.26
N PHE A 605 -20.74 13.94 -2.07
CA PHE A 605 -20.65 14.90 -3.16
C PHE A 605 -19.26 14.89 -3.84
N SER A 606 -18.19 14.75 -3.06
CA SER A 606 -16.84 14.55 -3.59
C SER A 606 -16.67 13.20 -4.31
N GLN A 607 -17.33 12.15 -3.84
CA GLN A 607 -17.35 10.86 -4.52
C GLN A 607 -18.22 10.86 -5.78
N MET A 608 -19.32 11.64 -5.83
CA MET A 608 -20.10 11.80 -7.05
C MET A 608 -19.31 12.54 -8.14
N ALA A 609 -18.51 13.53 -7.75
CA ALA A 609 -17.58 14.20 -8.68
C ALA A 609 -16.44 13.27 -9.14
N GLN A 610 -16.02 12.32 -8.29
CA GLN A 610 -15.02 11.30 -8.64
C GLN A 610 -15.61 10.15 -9.48
N ASN A 611 -16.92 9.91 -9.43
CA ASN A 611 -17.58 8.87 -10.25
C ASN A 611 -17.66 9.21 -11.74
N ASP A 612 -17.43 10.47 -12.13
CA ASP A 612 -17.33 10.85 -13.55
C ASP A 612 -15.93 10.54 -14.13
N MET A 613 -14.93 10.22 -13.28
CA MET A 613 -13.60 9.83 -13.73
C MET A 613 -13.61 8.37 -14.20
N LYS A 614 -12.98 8.11 -15.33
CA LYS A 614 -12.78 6.74 -15.81
C LYS A 614 -11.74 6.05 -14.94
N GLU A 615 -12.03 4.85 -14.47
CA GLU A 615 -11.07 4.03 -13.71
C GLU A 615 -10.50 2.93 -14.60
N LEU A 616 -9.16 2.81 -14.59
CA LEU A 616 -8.43 1.68 -15.14
C LEU A 616 -7.98 0.79 -13.98
N ALA A 617 -8.70 -0.31 -13.80
CA ALA A 617 -8.41 -1.28 -12.75
C ALA A 617 -7.31 -2.25 -13.19
N ILE A 618 -6.30 -2.49 -12.33
CA ILE A 618 -5.15 -3.33 -12.64
C ILE A 618 -4.87 -4.30 -11.50
N VAL A 619 -4.53 -5.54 -11.84
CA VAL A 619 -3.95 -6.54 -10.92
C VAL A 619 -2.49 -6.75 -11.30
N VAL A 620 -1.57 -6.53 -10.35
CA VAL A 620 -0.12 -6.65 -10.56
C VAL A 620 0.40 -7.94 -9.95
N LYS A 621 1.18 -8.70 -10.72
CA LYS A 621 1.96 -9.85 -10.23
C LYS A 621 3.42 -9.72 -10.67
N ALA A 622 4.34 -9.88 -9.71
CA ALA A 622 5.77 -9.80 -9.96
C ALA A 622 6.52 -11.00 -9.40
N ASP A 623 7.77 -11.16 -9.78
CA ASP A 623 8.66 -12.21 -9.29
C ASP A 623 9.09 -11.97 -7.84
N VAL A 624 9.36 -10.69 -7.47
CA VAL A 624 9.78 -10.28 -6.13
C VAL A 624 8.88 -9.17 -5.57
N GLN A 625 8.87 -9.04 -4.25
CA GLN A 625 7.99 -8.11 -3.54
C GLN A 625 8.29 -6.65 -3.88
N GLY A 626 9.56 -6.28 -3.93
CA GLY A 626 9.96 -4.92 -4.23
C GLY A 626 9.57 -4.49 -5.66
N SER A 627 9.67 -5.40 -6.65
CA SER A 627 9.22 -5.15 -8.02
C SER A 627 7.70 -4.96 -8.09
N ALA A 628 6.91 -5.76 -7.34
CA ALA A 628 5.46 -5.60 -7.27
C ALA A 628 5.05 -4.23 -6.72
N GLU A 629 5.74 -3.79 -5.65
CA GLU A 629 5.55 -2.49 -5.02
C GLU A 629 5.91 -1.34 -5.98
N ALA A 630 7.06 -1.43 -6.64
CA ALA A 630 7.54 -0.42 -7.58
C ALA A 630 6.62 -0.27 -8.80
N VAL A 631 6.17 -1.37 -9.39
CA VAL A 631 5.21 -1.36 -10.50
C VAL A 631 3.89 -0.73 -10.03
N LYS A 632 3.36 -1.11 -8.88
CA LYS A 632 2.15 -0.52 -8.30
C LYS A 632 2.27 0.99 -8.17
N GLN A 633 3.32 1.47 -7.47
CA GLN A 633 3.54 2.90 -7.23
C GLN A 633 3.72 3.68 -8.53
N SER A 634 4.44 3.10 -9.51
CA SER A 634 4.66 3.75 -10.79
C SER A 634 3.39 3.86 -11.62
N LEU A 635 2.56 2.84 -11.64
CA LEU A 635 1.28 2.84 -12.35
C LEU A 635 0.27 3.80 -11.70
N GLU A 636 0.21 3.85 -10.37
CA GLU A 636 -0.66 4.78 -9.65
C GLU A 636 -0.27 6.25 -9.87
N LYS A 637 1.03 6.54 -10.06
CA LYS A 637 1.54 7.89 -10.37
C LYS A 637 1.13 8.42 -11.75
N ILE A 638 0.79 7.55 -12.69
CA ILE A 638 0.39 7.96 -14.06
C ILE A 638 -1.02 8.58 -14.05
N SER A 639 -1.81 8.35 -12.99
CA SER A 639 -3.18 8.87 -12.89
C SER A 639 -3.23 10.37 -13.16
N ASN A 640 -4.24 10.79 -13.92
CA ASN A 640 -4.53 12.20 -14.21
C ASN A 640 -5.98 12.54 -13.78
N ASP A 641 -6.41 13.79 -14.02
CA ASP A 641 -7.73 14.27 -13.59
C ASP A 641 -8.90 13.62 -14.34
N GLU A 642 -8.68 12.99 -15.50
CA GLU A 642 -9.72 12.39 -16.32
C GLU A 642 -9.76 10.85 -16.18
N VAL A 643 -8.59 10.20 -15.96
CA VAL A 643 -8.46 8.74 -15.85
C VAL A 643 -7.61 8.39 -14.62
N ARG A 644 -8.17 7.59 -13.74
CA ARG A 644 -7.49 7.08 -12.56
C ARG A 644 -7.03 5.64 -12.77
N VAL A 645 -5.75 5.39 -12.60
CA VAL A 645 -5.21 4.03 -12.52
C VAL A 645 -5.33 3.53 -11.09
N ARG A 646 -5.98 2.41 -10.88
CA ARG A 646 -6.17 1.80 -9.57
C ARG A 646 -5.62 0.37 -9.56
N VAL A 647 -4.59 0.14 -8.78
CA VAL A 647 -4.08 -1.20 -8.54
C VAL A 647 -4.90 -1.86 -7.43
N ILE A 648 -5.75 -2.81 -7.79
CA ILE A 648 -6.65 -3.53 -6.86
C ILE A 648 -5.85 -4.49 -6.00
N HIS A 649 -4.93 -5.24 -6.61
CA HIS A 649 -4.09 -6.21 -5.93
C HIS A 649 -2.68 -6.20 -6.51
N ALA A 650 -1.69 -6.19 -5.63
CA ALA A 650 -0.29 -6.40 -5.97
C ALA A 650 0.23 -7.60 -5.18
N GLY A 651 0.87 -8.55 -5.85
CA GLY A 651 1.34 -9.77 -5.20
C GLY A 651 2.52 -10.41 -5.91
N VAL A 652 3.12 -11.35 -5.23
CA VAL A 652 4.33 -12.06 -5.68
C VAL A 652 4.00 -13.45 -6.20
N GLY A 653 4.76 -13.89 -7.18
CA GLY A 653 4.67 -15.23 -7.77
C GLY A 653 3.90 -15.29 -9.07
N ALA A 654 3.69 -16.51 -9.59
CA ALA A 654 2.99 -16.74 -10.85
C ALA A 654 1.53 -16.29 -10.76
N ILE A 655 0.96 -15.87 -11.88
CA ILE A 655 -0.47 -15.55 -11.96
C ILE A 655 -1.27 -16.83 -11.79
N SER A 656 -2.15 -16.84 -10.79
CA SER A 656 -3.01 -17.96 -10.43
C SER A 656 -4.44 -17.77 -10.96
N LYS A 657 -5.25 -18.83 -10.88
CA LYS A 657 -6.69 -18.76 -11.19
C LYS A 657 -7.39 -17.67 -10.36
N SER A 658 -7.10 -17.58 -9.07
CA SER A 658 -7.73 -16.59 -8.18
C SER A 658 -7.47 -15.14 -8.61
N ASP A 659 -6.31 -14.87 -9.24
CA ASP A 659 -5.99 -13.55 -9.77
C ASP A 659 -6.83 -13.23 -11.01
N VAL A 660 -7.11 -14.26 -11.84
CA VAL A 660 -7.98 -14.13 -13.00
C VAL A 660 -9.43 -13.93 -12.57
N ASP A 661 -9.91 -14.70 -11.59
CA ASP A 661 -11.25 -14.54 -11.01
C ASP A 661 -11.45 -13.13 -10.41
N LEU A 662 -10.42 -12.60 -9.73
CA LEU A 662 -10.44 -11.24 -9.19
C LEU A 662 -10.47 -10.18 -10.30
N ALA A 663 -9.68 -10.37 -11.36
CA ALA A 663 -9.63 -9.46 -12.48
C ALA A 663 -10.95 -9.43 -13.26
N ASP A 664 -11.57 -10.60 -13.49
CA ASP A 664 -12.89 -10.71 -14.10
C ASP A 664 -13.98 -10.00 -13.28
N ALA A 665 -14.03 -10.27 -11.96
CA ALA A 665 -15.00 -9.63 -11.05
C ALA A 665 -14.83 -8.10 -10.95
N SER A 666 -13.64 -7.59 -11.20
CA SER A 666 -13.31 -6.16 -11.07
C SER A 666 -13.13 -5.46 -12.42
N ASN A 667 -13.35 -6.16 -13.53
CA ASN A 667 -13.06 -5.69 -14.89
C ASN A 667 -11.65 -5.10 -15.04
N ALA A 668 -10.66 -5.81 -14.47
CA ALA A 668 -9.28 -5.37 -14.37
C ALA A 668 -8.38 -6.07 -15.39
N ILE A 669 -7.30 -5.40 -15.79
CA ILE A 669 -6.22 -5.97 -16.61
C ILE A 669 -5.16 -6.58 -15.68
N ILE A 670 -4.63 -7.75 -16.05
CA ILE A 670 -3.55 -8.38 -15.29
C ILE A 670 -2.20 -8.00 -15.91
N ILE A 671 -1.35 -7.38 -15.10
CA ILE A 671 0.04 -7.07 -15.44
C ILE A 671 0.97 -8.04 -14.73
N GLY A 672 1.66 -8.89 -15.48
CA GLY A 672 2.69 -9.79 -14.99
C GLY A 672 4.08 -9.22 -15.25
N PHE A 673 4.84 -8.92 -14.19
CA PHE A 673 6.20 -8.42 -14.28
C PHE A 673 7.19 -9.54 -13.97
N ASN A 674 7.97 -9.93 -14.97
CA ASN A 674 8.94 -11.03 -14.93
C ASN A 674 8.35 -12.40 -14.51
N VAL A 675 7.03 -12.57 -14.54
CA VAL A 675 6.31 -13.80 -14.18
C VAL A 675 5.55 -14.38 -15.35
N ARG A 676 5.07 -15.61 -15.20
CA ARG A 676 4.24 -16.30 -16.20
C ARG A 676 2.97 -16.83 -15.55
N PRO A 677 1.85 -16.86 -16.27
CA PRO A 677 0.63 -17.47 -15.76
C PRO A 677 0.74 -18.98 -15.65
N ASP A 678 0.06 -19.55 -14.68
CA ASP A 678 -0.17 -20.99 -14.59
C ASP A 678 -1.03 -21.47 -15.76
N ASN A 679 -0.94 -22.75 -16.11
CA ASN A 679 -1.74 -23.32 -17.21
C ASN A 679 -3.25 -23.12 -16.97
N VAL A 680 -3.69 -23.34 -15.72
CA VAL A 680 -5.10 -23.13 -15.33
C VAL A 680 -5.51 -21.67 -15.46
N ALA A 681 -4.66 -20.74 -15.04
CA ALA A 681 -4.91 -19.31 -15.16
C ALA A 681 -4.99 -18.87 -16.63
N LYS A 682 -4.16 -19.46 -17.50
CA LYS A 682 -4.18 -19.18 -18.92
C LYS A 682 -5.46 -19.66 -19.61
N GLU A 683 -5.95 -20.85 -19.26
CA GLU A 683 -7.21 -21.40 -19.77
C GLU A 683 -8.41 -20.57 -19.28
N GLU A 684 -8.43 -20.21 -18.02
CA GLU A 684 -9.49 -19.41 -17.41
C GLU A 684 -9.54 -17.99 -18.01
N ALA A 685 -8.40 -17.32 -18.15
CA ALA A 685 -8.33 -16.00 -18.78
C ALA A 685 -8.81 -16.02 -20.25
N ALA A 686 -8.53 -17.11 -20.97
CA ALA A 686 -9.05 -17.28 -22.33
C ALA A 686 -10.58 -17.48 -22.35
N ALA A 687 -11.14 -18.14 -21.32
CA ALA A 687 -12.58 -18.37 -21.18
C ALA A 687 -13.32 -17.09 -20.76
N THR A 688 -12.79 -16.32 -19.79
CA THR A 688 -13.36 -15.07 -19.26
C THR A 688 -13.00 -13.86 -20.12
N LYS A 689 -12.04 -13.98 -21.05
CA LYS A 689 -11.49 -12.91 -21.89
C LYS A 689 -10.78 -11.81 -21.08
N VAL A 690 -10.26 -12.14 -19.93
CA VAL A 690 -9.43 -11.22 -19.14
C VAL A 690 -8.10 -11.00 -19.85
N GLU A 691 -7.74 -9.75 -20.04
CA GLU A 691 -6.48 -9.37 -20.68
C GLU A 691 -5.31 -9.54 -19.73
N MET A 692 -4.28 -10.26 -20.17
CA MET A 692 -3.03 -10.46 -19.42
C MET A 692 -1.86 -9.94 -20.25
N ARG A 693 -1.13 -8.97 -19.70
CA ARG A 693 0.08 -8.40 -20.29
C ARG A 693 1.31 -8.79 -19.49
N MET A 694 2.35 -9.28 -20.18
CA MET A 694 3.59 -9.76 -19.56
C MET A 694 4.77 -8.90 -19.94
N TYR A 695 5.41 -8.27 -18.95
CA TYR A 695 6.54 -7.39 -19.14
C TYR A 695 7.79 -7.93 -18.45
N ARG A 696 8.95 -7.54 -18.92
CA ARG A 696 10.26 -7.77 -18.30
C ARG A 696 10.96 -6.48 -17.95
N VAL A 697 10.58 -5.39 -18.59
CA VAL A 697 11.13 -4.06 -18.37
C VAL A 697 9.98 -3.17 -17.90
N ILE A 698 10.20 -2.40 -16.85
CA ILE A 698 9.15 -1.58 -16.22
C ILE A 698 8.65 -0.46 -17.15
N TYR A 699 9.55 0.07 -17.99
CA TYR A 699 9.20 1.11 -18.96
C TYR A 699 8.14 0.65 -19.96
N ASP A 700 8.22 -0.59 -20.43
CA ASP A 700 7.23 -1.14 -21.36
C ASP A 700 5.84 -1.20 -20.71
N ALA A 701 5.78 -1.57 -19.44
CA ALA A 701 4.51 -1.60 -18.71
C ALA A 701 3.93 -0.19 -18.51
N ILE A 702 4.79 0.79 -18.16
CA ILE A 702 4.39 2.19 -17.99
C ILE A 702 3.88 2.78 -19.31
N ASN A 703 4.60 2.58 -20.41
CA ASN A 703 4.23 3.10 -21.71
C ASN A 703 2.91 2.51 -22.22
N ASP A 704 2.75 1.19 -22.15
CA ASP A 704 1.51 0.52 -22.56
C ASP A 704 0.29 0.98 -21.76
N VAL A 705 0.44 1.17 -20.43
CA VAL A 705 -0.65 1.68 -19.59
C VAL A 705 -0.93 3.15 -19.89
N THR A 706 0.10 3.96 -20.15
CA THR A 706 -0.05 5.37 -20.54
C THR A 706 -0.80 5.48 -21.87
N ASP A 707 -0.47 4.64 -22.84
CA ASP A 707 -1.14 4.61 -24.13
C ASP A 707 -2.58 4.08 -24.04
N ALA A 708 -2.83 3.11 -23.15
CA ALA A 708 -4.19 2.66 -22.84
C ALA A 708 -5.02 3.80 -22.21
N MET A 709 -4.46 4.56 -21.29
CA MET A 709 -5.10 5.73 -20.69
C MET A 709 -5.43 6.80 -21.75
N LYS A 710 -4.48 7.14 -22.63
CA LYS A 710 -4.71 8.08 -23.74
C LYS A 710 -5.86 7.60 -24.63
N GLY A 711 -5.95 6.29 -24.89
CA GLY A 711 -7.06 5.69 -25.62
C GLY A 711 -8.41 5.80 -24.93
N MET A 712 -8.42 5.94 -23.59
CA MET A 712 -9.64 6.14 -22.80
C MET A 712 -10.08 7.61 -22.71
N LEU A 713 -9.20 8.58 -23.01
CA LEU A 713 -9.53 9.99 -22.95
C LEU A 713 -10.66 10.34 -23.96
N ALA A 714 -11.48 11.31 -23.62
CA ALA A 714 -12.44 11.85 -24.58
C ALA A 714 -11.66 12.59 -25.68
N PRO A 715 -12.06 12.45 -26.96
CA PRO A 715 -11.40 13.17 -28.02
C PRO A 715 -11.53 14.67 -27.81
N LYS A 716 -10.42 15.38 -27.78
CA LYS A 716 -10.39 16.84 -27.77
C LYS A 716 -10.41 17.32 -29.22
N PHE A 717 -11.20 18.36 -29.47
CA PHE A 717 -11.28 18.94 -30.79
C PHE A 717 -10.52 20.26 -30.81
N ARG A 718 -9.65 20.40 -31.80
CA ARG A 718 -8.92 21.64 -32.05
C ARG A 718 -9.46 22.29 -33.32
N GLU A 719 -9.70 23.56 -33.27
CA GLU A 719 -10.03 24.35 -34.45
C GLU A 719 -8.78 24.58 -35.32
N VAL A 720 -8.83 24.12 -36.55
CA VAL A 720 -7.76 24.32 -37.53
C VAL A 720 -8.30 25.23 -38.62
N SER A 721 -7.76 26.43 -38.73
CA SER A 721 -8.10 27.37 -39.81
C SER A 721 -7.58 26.80 -41.13
N LEU A 722 -8.45 26.71 -42.12
CA LEU A 722 -8.15 26.21 -43.48
C LEU A 722 -7.87 27.32 -44.46
N GLY A 723 -8.55 28.48 -44.35
CA GLY A 723 -8.36 29.57 -45.24
C GLY A 723 -9.47 30.64 -45.11
N GLU A 724 -9.29 31.74 -45.86
CA GLU A 724 -10.20 32.85 -45.85
C GLU A 724 -10.74 33.09 -47.26
N LEU A 725 -12.03 33.50 -47.33
CA LEU A 725 -12.69 33.87 -48.58
C LEU A 725 -13.37 35.20 -48.43
N GLN A 726 -13.35 36.00 -49.47
CA GLN A 726 -14.09 37.24 -49.53
C GLN A 726 -15.32 37.12 -50.45
N VAL A 727 -16.49 37.46 -49.96
CA VAL A 727 -17.72 37.49 -50.74
C VAL A 727 -17.67 38.67 -51.69
N ARG A 728 -17.73 38.41 -53.01
CA ARG A 728 -17.70 39.43 -54.08
C ARG A 728 -19.06 39.75 -54.63
N GLN A 729 -19.92 38.73 -54.73
CA GLN A 729 -21.29 38.88 -55.25
C GLN A 729 -22.25 37.93 -54.55
N VAL A 730 -23.48 38.33 -54.39
CA VAL A 730 -24.50 37.50 -53.75
C VAL A 730 -25.63 37.20 -54.74
N TYR A 731 -25.91 35.93 -54.93
CA TYR A 731 -26.93 35.45 -55.87
C TYR A 731 -28.09 34.82 -55.08
N LYS A 732 -29.32 35.29 -55.30
CA LYS A 732 -30.54 34.68 -54.73
C LYS A 732 -31.18 33.76 -55.78
N ILE A 733 -31.11 32.49 -55.59
CA ILE A 733 -31.64 31.47 -56.49
C ILE A 733 -32.87 30.80 -55.88
N SER A 734 -34.01 30.85 -56.53
CA SER A 734 -35.29 30.40 -55.96
C SER A 734 -35.31 28.96 -55.48
N ASN A 735 -34.46 28.07 -56.00
CA ASN A 735 -34.41 26.63 -55.67
C ASN A 735 -33.24 26.22 -54.78
N VAL A 736 -32.27 27.11 -54.52
CA VAL A 736 -31.01 26.79 -53.82
C VAL A 736 -30.78 27.70 -52.60
N GLY A 737 -31.47 28.87 -52.55
CA GLY A 737 -31.25 29.84 -51.49
C GLY A 737 -30.26 30.93 -51.87
N THR A 738 -29.58 31.53 -50.89
CA THR A 738 -28.58 32.55 -51.10
C THR A 738 -27.23 31.90 -51.38
N VAL A 739 -26.66 32.14 -52.54
CA VAL A 739 -25.32 31.68 -52.95
C VAL A 739 -24.36 32.84 -52.92
N ALA A 740 -23.30 32.71 -52.10
CA ALA A 740 -22.21 33.68 -52.04
C ALA A 740 -21.17 33.36 -53.15
N GLY A 741 -20.94 34.25 -54.09
CA GLY A 741 -19.81 34.21 -55.01
C GLY A 741 -18.57 34.73 -54.29
N CYS A 742 -17.71 33.85 -53.84
CA CYS A 742 -16.51 34.12 -53.04
C CYS A 742 -15.23 33.96 -53.87
N ARG A 743 -14.19 34.64 -53.48
CA ARG A 743 -12.83 34.37 -53.91
C ARG A 743 -12.00 33.99 -52.69
N VAL A 744 -11.24 32.88 -52.79
CA VAL A 744 -10.29 32.45 -51.76
C VAL A 744 -9.13 33.45 -51.72
N THR A 745 -8.93 34.09 -50.57
CA THR A 745 -7.88 35.11 -50.33
C THR A 745 -6.64 34.47 -49.76
N SER A 746 -6.80 33.49 -48.89
CA SER A 746 -5.67 32.70 -48.33
C SER A 746 -6.08 31.28 -48.08
N GLY A 747 -5.16 30.35 -48.20
CA GLY A 747 -5.33 28.90 -47.87
C GLY A 747 -6.23 28.17 -48.85
N LYS A 748 -7.10 27.32 -48.34
CA LYS A 748 -8.08 26.53 -49.10
C LYS A 748 -9.40 26.36 -48.35
N ILE A 749 -10.49 26.18 -49.09
CA ILE A 749 -11.77 25.79 -48.52
C ILE A 749 -12.15 24.39 -48.96
N THR A 750 -12.71 23.60 -48.07
CA THR A 750 -13.24 22.27 -48.36
C THR A 750 -14.75 22.23 -48.13
N ARG A 751 -15.45 21.34 -48.81
CA ARG A 751 -16.90 21.20 -48.66
C ARG A 751 -17.34 20.85 -47.22
N ASP A 752 -16.51 20.12 -46.49
CA ASP A 752 -16.80 19.61 -45.14
C ASP A 752 -16.30 20.55 -44.05
N SER A 753 -15.91 21.81 -44.40
CA SER A 753 -15.46 22.82 -43.44
C SER A 753 -16.63 23.64 -42.91
N GLN A 754 -16.49 24.09 -41.69
CA GLN A 754 -17.34 25.11 -41.07
C GLN A 754 -16.80 26.46 -41.46
N VAL A 755 -17.72 27.42 -41.53
CA VAL A 755 -17.42 28.80 -41.95
C VAL A 755 -17.93 29.79 -40.92
N ARG A 756 -17.01 30.66 -40.50
CA ARG A 756 -17.34 31.82 -39.68
C ARG A 756 -17.51 33.05 -40.59
N VAL A 757 -18.68 33.63 -40.57
CA VAL A 757 -19.00 34.84 -41.37
C VAL A 757 -18.61 36.10 -40.60
N VAL A 758 -17.62 36.82 -41.10
CA VAL A 758 -17.10 38.06 -40.52
C VAL A 758 -17.52 39.26 -41.39
N ARG A 759 -18.18 40.22 -40.76
CA ARG A 759 -18.57 41.50 -41.38
C ARG A 759 -17.99 42.65 -40.58
N ASP A 760 -17.24 43.53 -41.25
CA ASP A 760 -16.58 44.68 -40.65
C ASP A 760 -15.71 44.33 -39.42
N GLY A 761 -15.07 43.11 -39.46
CA GLY A 761 -14.22 42.58 -38.41
C GLY A 761 -15.00 41.97 -37.23
N ILE A 762 -16.32 41.82 -37.33
CA ILE A 762 -17.17 41.22 -36.31
C ILE A 762 -17.74 39.88 -36.83
N VAL A 763 -17.63 38.84 -36.03
CA VAL A 763 -18.24 37.54 -36.34
C VAL A 763 -19.76 37.64 -36.18
N ILE A 764 -20.51 37.41 -37.25
CA ILE A 764 -21.97 37.49 -37.28
C ILE A 764 -22.59 36.11 -37.11
N ALA A 765 -22.05 35.10 -37.74
CA ALA A 765 -22.57 33.75 -37.68
C ALA A 765 -21.46 32.71 -37.89
N GLU A 766 -21.69 31.54 -37.34
CA GLU A 766 -20.94 30.33 -37.64
C GLU A 766 -21.91 29.31 -38.25
N ASP A 767 -21.57 28.71 -39.38
CA ASP A 767 -22.44 27.80 -40.11
C ASP A 767 -21.64 26.77 -40.93
N GLU A 768 -22.31 25.76 -41.38
CA GLU A 768 -21.73 24.70 -42.21
C GLU A 768 -21.97 24.98 -43.69
N ILE A 769 -21.07 24.48 -44.54
CA ILE A 769 -21.19 24.63 -45.99
C ILE A 769 -22.19 23.63 -46.55
N ALA A 770 -23.38 24.11 -46.97
CA ALA A 770 -24.37 23.25 -47.63
C ALA A 770 -23.89 22.77 -49.04
N SER A 771 -23.28 23.71 -49.83
CA SER A 771 -22.68 23.37 -51.08
C SER A 771 -21.50 24.27 -51.45
N LEU A 772 -20.46 23.64 -52.02
CA LEU A 772 -19.27 24.32 -52.59
C LEU A 772 -19.22 24.04 -54.09
N LYS A 773 -19.30 25.08 -54.92
CA LYS A 773 -19.30 24.95 -56.39
C LYS A 773 -18.26 25.83 -57.02
N ARG A 774 -17.68 25.33 -58.10
CA ARG A 774 -16.81 26.13 -58.97
C ARG A 774 -17.44 26.15 -60.35
N PHE A 775 -17.90 27.36 -60.75
CA PHE A 775 -18.77 27.56 -61.92
C PHE A 775 -20.09 26.79 -61.82
N LYS A 776 -20.25 25.62 -62.45
CA LYS A 776 -21.47 24.81 -62.37
C LYS A 776 -21.27 23.48 -61.74
N ASP A 777 -19.99 23.11 -61.49
CA ASP A 777 -19.61 21.79 -61.01
C ASP A 777 -19.41 21.84 -59.52
N ASP A 778 -19.81 20.76 -58.79
CA ASP A 778 -19.53 20.61 -57.37
C ASP A 778 -18.04 20.34 -57.15
N ALA A 779 -17.41 21.10 -56.26
CA ALA A 779 -16.00 21.00 -55.91
C ALA A 779 -15.84 20.42 -54.50
N LYS A 780 -14.85 19.51 -54.31
CA LYS A 780 -14.49 19.00 -52.97
C LYS A 780 -13.68 20.02 -52.20
N GLU A 781 -12.75 20.69 -52.91
CA GLU A 781 -11.92 21.76 -52.35
C GLU A 781 -11.64 22.82 -53.41
N VAL A 782 -11.38 24.06 -52.96
CA VAL A 782 -10.98 25.19 -53.77
C VAL A 782 -9.77 25.86 -53.12
N ALA A 783 -8.70 26.03 -53.91
CA ALA A 783 -7.44 26.60 -53.42
C ALA A 783 -7.42 28.11 -53.58
N GLU A 784 -6.41 28.76 -53.00
CA GLU A 784 -6.16 30.18 -53.02
C GLU A 784 -6.20 30.78 -54.42
N GLY A 785 -6.76 31.95 -54.55
CA GLY A 785 -6.85 32.73 -55.78
C GLY A 785 -8.02 32.37 -56.71
N TYR A 786 -8.70 31.24 -56.49
CA TYR A 786 -9.83 30.82 -57.29
C TYR A 786 -11.17 31.33 -56.76
N GLU A 787 -12.13 31.45 -57.68
CA GLU A 787 -13.50 31.86 -57.34
C GLU A 787 -14.37 30.59 -57.16
N CYS A 788 -15.30 30.68 -56.19
CA CYS A 788 -16.25 29.63 -55.86
C CYS A 788 -17.60 30.18 -55.42
N GLY A 789 -18.62 29.36 -55.55
CA GLY A 789 -19.95 29.63 -54.98
C GLY A 789 -20.14 28.82 -53.73
N VAL A 790 -20.39 29.49 -52.63
CA VAL A 790 -20.62 28.87 -51.30
C VAL A 790 -22.06 29.10 -50.88
N THR A 791 -22.71 28.05 -50.44
CA THR A 791 -24.06 28.15 -49.83
C THR A 791 -23.93 27.65 -48.42
N LEU A 792 -24.43 28.42 -47.46
CA LEU A 792 -24.48 28.09 -46.04
C LEU A 792 -25.80 27.38 -45.71
N GLU A 793 -25.82 26.59 -44.66
CA GLU A 793 -26.98 25.74 -44.34
C GLU A 793 -28.11 26.52 -43.69
N LYS A 794 -27.79 27.39 -42.74
CA LYS A 794 -28.74 28.13 -41.90
C LYS A 794 -28.73 29.63 -42.15
N PHE A 795 -27.55 30.20 -42.46
CA PHE A 795 -27.37 31.65 -42.59
C PHE A 795 -27.62 32.14 -44.00
N ALA A 796 -28.65 32.99 -44.20
CA ALA A 796 -29.07 33.52 -45.53
C ALA A 796 -28.77 35.00 -45.72
N ASP A 797 -28.45 35.83 -44.70
CA ASP A 797 -28.19 37.27 -44.78
C ASP A 797 -26.73 37.59 -45.17
N VAL A 798 -26.25 36.98 -46.23
CA VAL A 798 -24.92 37.25 -46.77
C VAL A 798 -24.91 38.55 -47.53
N LYS A 799 -23.85 39.37 -47.34
CA LYS A 799 -23.64 40.64 -48.05
C LYS A 799 -22.32 40.65 -48.80
N GLU A 800 -22.26 41.52 -49.80
CA GLU A 800 -21.01 41.77 -50.54
C GLU A 800 -20.00 42.44 -49.59
N GLY A 801 -18.79 41.91 -49.56
CA GLY A 801 -17.72 42.31 -48.66
C GLY A 801 -17.55 41.48 -47.40
N ASP A 802 -18.48 40.56 -47.06
CA ASP A 802 -18.30 39.63 -45.96
C ASP A 802 -17.07 38.74 -46.19
N VAL A 803 -16.36 38.46 -45.11
CA VAL A 803 -15.21 37.51 -45.09
C VAL A 803 -15.66 36.22 -44.46
N TYR A 804 -15.38 35.14 -45.11
CA TYR A 804 -15.61 33.78 -44.64
C TYR A 804 -14.30 33.18 -44.18
N GLU A 805 -14.17 32.88 -42.88
CA GLU A 805 -13.08 32.13 -42.33
C GLU A 805 -13.48 30.65 -42.31
N ALA A 806 -12.82 29.82 -43.09
CA ALA A 806 -13.09 28.41 -43.17
C ALA A 806 -12.21 27.69 -42.14
N PHE A 807 -12.79 26.88 -41.28
CA PHE A 807 -12.11 26.10 -40.28
C PHE A 807 -12.69 24.69 -40.21
N LYS A 808 -11.90 23.76 -39.62
CA LYS A 808 -12.32 22.40 -39.38
C LYS A 808 -11.95 22.00 -37.96
N MET A 809 -12.86 21.31 -37.31
CA MET A 809 -12.56 20.71 -36.02
C MET A 809 -11.80 19.38 -36.25
N GLU A 810 -10.53 19.34 -35.86
CA GLU A 810 -9.73 18.12 -35.91
C GLU A 810 -9.66 17.50 -34.54
N GLU A 811 -9.92 16.20 -34.50
CA GLU A 811 -9.74 15.40 -33.29
C GLU A 811 -8.25 15.27 -32.99
N TYR A 812 -7.83 15.65 -31.80
CA TYR A 812 -6.49 15.37 -31.31
C TYR A 812 -6.55 14.74 -29.92
N ARG A 813 -5.55 13.92 -29.63
CA ARG A 813 -5.36 13.26 -28.33
C ARG A 813 -3.95 13.60 -27.86
N ASP A 814 -3.85 14.22 -26.68
CA ASP A 814 -2.57 14.55 -26.06
C ASP A 814 -1.91 13.32 -25.43
#